data_cfe7c251273517ca602eaf37539fdefe
#
_entry.id   cfe7c251273517ca602eaf37539fdefe
#
_cell.length_a   1.000
_cell.length_b   1.000
_cell.length_c   1.000
_cell.angle_alpha   90.00
_cell.angle_beta   90.00
_cell.angle_gamma   90.00
#
_symmetry.space_group_name_H-M   'P 1'
#
loop_
_entity.id
_entity.type
_entity.pdbx_description
1 polymer ?
#
loop_
_entity_poly.entity_id
_entity_poly.type
_entity_poly.pdbx_seq_one_letter_code
_entity_poly.pdbx_strand_id
1 'polypeptide(L)'
;MNRTFCNVALAVPLRTTFTYAVPEQLRAAVQPGVRVLVPFRQKSLVGVVVDLPERASEKAKIREISKVLNVIPALTPGLIELGHWIAGYYLAPVGEVFRAMLPPVTELRTQQQIIITAAGHQLVDSRPRTLGEEFAAEEIALLSKLIAKNGILPASTLEKSGVSSWALQRLARRGLVEIQHSLLARKQKTQTIVTWRTEDSEKREKSTNGSVEKRGRPLQGKALERFQEQTRRVRELLESRRGPLPLPQVLKLVEVSRSAVERMLACDLLYSWEEPIDPAEDPFDVGYAPPAHELNADQHMALKRIRARFELGEFGVQLLYGVTGSGKTEVYLRAIQETLARQKTALVLVPEIALTLWMGRQCRAWFGARFEGVAVLHSALSDVERAREWWRVRNADARVVVGTRSAVFAPLERLGLIIVDEEQENSYKQEETPRYNGRDVAIVRAKMENAVALLGSATPSLESYHHATTGKYELLTLGSRVENRALANVEVVDLREEFQQTHQASSISAKLRAGIQECLARGTQALVLINRRGYSWSVLCRSCGASVQCANCSISMTYHKNRNRLECHYCGFVAQTPKNCPKCDSKYVYFFGEGSERVEERLREEFPTARIARLDRDTTRTKRQYQETLGAFTGGALDILVGTQMLAKGHDFQRVTLVGVISADGLLSMPDFRASEHTFQLLTQVAGRAGRGELHGRVLIQTYYPEHYAIQDALKQDYLSFFERETNFRRTMGYPPFTSLAIVIVRNTNLEKAIRWSRQLSEYFSPHNGKGVRILGPAAAPLARLKKEYRFQFLLKSPKRSVLTKLLAGALHHCEKNEIPDTAVIVDMDPLSLM
;
A
#
# COMPACT_ATOMS: atom_id res chain seq x y z
N MET A 1 -8.27 -11.39 -47.88
CA MET A 1 -8.41 -11.82 -46.46
C MET A 1 -8.28 -10.59 -45.54
N ASN A 2 -9.31 -10.20 -44.82
CA ASN A 2 -9.24 -9.07 -43.92
C ASN A 2 -8.30 -9.39 -42.75
N ARG A 3 -7.13 -8.76 -42.71
CA ARG A 3 -6.20 -8.86 -41.60
C ARG A 3 -6.81 -8.12 -40.42
N THR A 4 -6.91 -8.77 -39.27
CA THR A 4 -7.31 -8.15 -37.98
C THR A 4 -6.06 -7.65 -37.28
N PHE A 5 -6.12 -6.45 -36.69
CA PHE A 5 -5.01 -5.83 -35.98
C PHE A 5 -5.38 -5.61 -34.55
N CYS A 6 -4.37 -5.51 -33.67
CA CYS A 6 -4.53 -5.10 -32.30
C CYS A 6 -3.42 -4.12 -31.88
N ASN A 7 -3.77 -3.12 -31.10
CA ASN A 7 -2.81 -2.22 -30.45
C ASN A 7 -2.43 -2.78 -29.08
N VAL A 8 -1.14 -2.93 -28.86
CA VAL A 8 -0.57 -3.54 -27.67
C VAL A 8 0.26 -2.53 -26.89
N ALA A 9 -0.05 -2.35 -25.61
CA ALA A 9 0.75 -1.57 -24.69
C ALA A 9 1.88 -2.45 -24.13
N LEU A 10 3.13 -2.10 -24.41
CA LEU A 10 4.33 -2.82 -23.95
C LEU A 10 5.02 -2.07 -22.81
N ALA A 11 5.53 -2.80 -21.83
CA ALA A 11 6.29 -2.23 -20.69
C ALA A 11 7.68 -1.72 -21.15
N VAL A 12 7.66 -0.70 -21.98
CA VAL A 12 8.85 0.01 -22.49
C VAL A 12 8.67 1.52 -22.22
N PRO A 13 9.77 2.29 -22.08
CA PRO A 13 9.70 3.72 -21.78
C PRO A 13 9.28 4.58 -22.99
N LEU A 14 8.34 4.09 -23.79
CA LEU A 14 7.81 4.76 -24.96
C LEU A 14 6.33 5.10 -24.74
N ARG A 15 5.89 6.22 -25.26
CA ARG A 15 4.55 6.78 -25.01
C ARG A 15 3.49 6.31 -25.99
N THR A 16 3.85 5.43 -26.91
CA THR A 16 2.98 4.88 -27.96
C THR A 16 2.64 3.43 -27.71
N THR A 17 1.50 3.00 -28.23
CA THR A 17 1.15 1.58 -28.38
C THR A 17 1.75 1.04 -29.69
N PHE A 18 1.83 -0.28 -29.79
CA PHE A 18 2.38 -0.95 -30.96
C PHE A 18 1.32 -1.80 -31.63
N THR A 19 1.17 -1.63 -32.94
CA THR A 19 0.20 -2.39 -33.74
C THR A 19 0.80 -3.73 -34.19
N TYR A 20 0.06 -4.81 -33.91
CA TYR A 20 0.39 -6.17 -34.36
C TYR A 20 -0.76 -6.78 -35.17
N ALA A 21 -0.43 -7.67 -36.10
CA ALA A 21 -1.43 -8.48 -36.79
C ALA A 21 -1.86 -9.65 -35.88
N VAL A 22 -3.13 -10.00 -35.98
CA VAL A 22 -3.70 -11.11 -35.23
C VAL A 22 -3.80 -12.32 -36.14
N PRO A 23 -3.07 -13.42 -35.88
CA PRO A 23 -3.22 -14.67 -36.62
C PRO A 23 -4.67 -15.16 -36.60
N GLU A 24 -5.13 -15.79 -37.67
CA GLU A 24 -6.51 -16.26 -37.78
C GLU A 24 -6.95 -17.16 -36.65
N GLN A 25 -6.05 -18.03 -36.19
CA GLN A 25 -6.27 -18.97 -35.07
C GLN A 25 -6.48 -18.29 -33.71
N LEU A 26 -6.00 -17.05 -33.55
CA LEU A 26 -6.07 -16.30 -32.29
C LEU A 26 -7.15 -15.22 -32.29
N ARG A 27 -7.83 -14.96 -33.41
CA ARG A 27 -8.82 -13.88 -33.54
C ARG A 27 -9.93 -13.93 -32.49
N ALA A 28 -10.45 -15.13 -32.21
CA ALA A 28 -11.52 -15.31 -31.23
C ALA A 28 -11.09 -15.05 -29.79
N ALA A 29 -9.79 -15.17 -29.47
CA ALA A 29 -9.23 -15.00 -28.15
C ALA A 29 -8.68 -13.58 -27.89
N VAL A 30 -8.48 -12.78 -28.96
CA VAL A 30 -7.91 -11.43 -28.83
C VAL A 30 -9.03 -10.43 -28.65
N GLN A 31 -9.06 -9.81 -27.45
CA GLN A 31 -9.98 -8.73 -27.12
C GLN A 31 -9.26 -7.72 -26.19
N PRO A 32 -9.73 -6.47 -26.07
CA PRO A 32 -9.14 -5.50 -25.17
C PRO A 32 -9.07 -6.04 -23.72
N GLY A 33 -7.93 -5.80 -23.05
CA GLY A 33 -7.66 -6.28 -21.70
C GLY A 33 -6.98 -7.64 -21.60
N VAL A 34 -6.84 -8.41 -22.69
CA VAL A 34 -6.07 -9.66 -22.68
C VAL A 34 -4.57 -9.38 -22.75
N ARG A 35 -3.78 -10.25 -22.12
CA ARG A 35 -2.31 -10.22 -22.19
C ARG A 35 -1.84 -11.08 -23.37
N VAL A 36 -0.93 -10.53 -24.14
CA VAL A 36 -0.34 -11.19 -25.30
C VAL A 36 1.18 -11.20 -25.23
N LEU A 37 1.78 -12.24 -25.79
CA LEU A 37 3.22 -12.32 -26.03
C LEU A 37 3.47 -11.84 -27.45
N VAL A 38 4.33 -10.84 -27.60
CA VAL A 38 4.65 -10.23 -28.88
C VAL A 38 6.14 -10.12 -29.14
N PRO A 39 6.61 -10.25 -30.39
CA PRO A 39 8.00 -10.02 -30.74
C PRO A 39 8.30 -8.51 -30.75
N PHE A 40 9.27 -8.09 -29.94
CA PHE A 40 9.75 -6.72 -29.86
C PHE A 40 11.29 -6.68 -30.00
N ARG A 41 11.79 -6.06 -31.11
CA ARG A 41 13.20 -6.12 -31.50
C ARG A 41 13.66 -7.58 -31.60
N GLN A 42 14.62 -8.03 -30.77
CA GLN A 42 15.17 -9.39 -30.72
C GLN A 42 14.59 -10.23 -29.56
N LYS A 43 13.62 -9.70 -28.79
CA LYS A 43 13.03 -10.36 -27.62
C LYS A 43 11.52 -10.48 -27.77
N SER A 44 10.92 -11.39 -27.02
CA SER A 44 9.47 -11.43 -26.85
C SER A 44 9.10 -10.72 -25.56
N LEU A 45 8.11 -9.83 -25.60
CA LEU A 45 7.60 -9.10 -24.45
C LEU A 45 6.11 -9.42 -24.24
N VAL A 46 5.71 -9.36 -22.98
CA VAL A 46 4.30 -9.42 -22.62
C VAL A 46 3.72 -8.02 -22.69
N GLY A 47 2.58 -7.88 -23.36
CA GLY A 47 1.82 -6.64 -23.44
C GLY A 47 0.34 -6.88 -23.18
N VAL A 48 -0.41 -5.79 -23.13
CA VAL A 48 -1.87 -5.77 -22.98
C VAL A 48 -2.48 -5.23 -24.26
N VAL A 49 -3.46 -5.93 -24.82
CA VAL A 49 -4.27 -5.41 -25.93
C VAL A 49 -5.17 -4.30 -25.39
N VAL A 50 -5.03 -3.11 -25.97
CA VAL A 50 -5.79 -1.94 -25.52
C VAL A 50 -6.95 -1.59 -26.44
N ASP A 51 -6.78 -1.84 -27.74
CA ASP A 51 -7.85 -1.69 -28.72
C ASP A 51 -7.63 -2.58 -29.97
N LEU A 52 -8.63 -2.64 -30.86
CA LEU A 52 -8.65 -3.43 -32.09
C LEU A 52 -8.94 -2.49 -33.30
N PRO A 53 -7.92 -1.85 -33.85
CA PRO A 53 -8.10 -0.95 -35.00
C PRO A 53 -8.50 -1.70 -36.28
N GLU A 54 -9.38 -1.11 -37.06
CA GLU A 54 -9.80 -1.67 -38.36
C GLU A 54 -8.68 -1.66 -39.41
N ARG A 55 -7.78 -0.67 -39.29
CA ARG A 55 -6.65 -0.50 -40.25
C ARG A 55 -5.35 -0.30 -39.49
N ALA A 56 -4.30 -0.83 -39.99
CA ALA A 56 -2.97 -0.58 -39.50
C ALA A 56 -2.35 0.66 -40.15
N SER A 57 -1.42 1.32 -39.43
CA SER A 57 -0.63 2.42 -40.00
C SER A 57 0.25 1.89 -41.16
N GLU A 58 0.18 2.51 -42.34
CA GLU A 58 0.81 2.06 -43.56
C GLU A 58 2.36 2.07 -43.56
N LYS A 59 2.98 2.62 -42.52
CA LYS A 59 4.43 2.92 -42.50
C LYS A 59 5.33 1.85 -41.85
N ALA A 60 4.79 0.73 -41.36
CA ALA A 60 5.61 -0.25 -40.62
C ALA A 60 5.38 -1.69 -41.05
N LYS A 61 6.46 -2.50 -41.08
CA LYS A 61 6.39 -3.95 -41.24
C LYS A 61 5.74 -4.55 -39.99
N ILE A 62 4.42 -4.84 -40.08
CA ILE A 62 3.62 -5.32 -38.97
C ILE A 62 3.97 -6.78 -38.69
N ARG A 63 4.34 -7.08 -37.44
CA ARG A 63 4.60 -8.43 -36.95
C ARG A 63 3.32 -9.02 -36.37
N GLU A 64 3.26 -10.33 -36.24
CA GLU A 64 2.13 -11.04 -35.62
C GLU A 64 2.34 -11.23 -34.12
N ILE A 65 1.26 -11.29 -33.36
CA ILE A 65 1.30 -11.73 -31.99
C ILE A 65 1.69 -13.20 -31.93
N SER A 66 2.54 -13.57 -30.94
CA SER A 66 3.01 -14.95 -30.81
C SER A 66 2.03 -15.82 -30.01
N LYS A 67 1.38 -15.27 -28.98
CA LYS A 67 0.50 -16.04 -28.10
C LYS A 67 -0.43 -15.12 -27.31
N VAL A 68 -1.65 -15.61 -27.01
CA VAL A 68 -2.56 -15.06 -26.00
C VAL A 68 -2.29 -15.76 -24.67
N LEU A 69 -2.09 -15.01 -23.58
CA LEU A 69 -1.70 -15.56 -22.28
C LEU A 69 -2.91 -15.85 -21.36
N ASN A 70 -4.03 -15.22 -21.61
CA ASN A 70 -5.26 -15.43 -20.83
C ASN A 70 -6.50 -15.28 -21.72
N VAL A 71 -7.46 -16.15 -21.54
CA VAL A 71 -8.71 -16.16 -22.31
C VAL A 71 -9.67 -15.08 -21.78
N ILE A 72 -9.73 -14.91 -20.45
CA ILE A 72 -10.51 -13.85 -19.83
C ILE A 72 -9.63 -12.60 -19.78
N PRO A 73 -10.13 -11.41 -20.21
CA PRO A 73 -9.37 -10.17 -20.08
C PRO A 73 -8.95 -9.93 -18.64
N ALA A 74 -7.66 -9.65 -18.42
CA ALA A 74 -7.15 -9.33 -17.10
C ALA A 74 -7.62 -7.95 -16.63
N LEU A 75 -7.89 -7.03 -17.56
CA LEU A 75 -8.40 -5.70 -17.29
C LEU A 75 -9.82 -5.54 -17.84
N THR A 76 -10.68 -4.89 -17.07
CA THR A 76 -12.02 -4.49 -17.52
C THR A 76 -11.94 -3.30 -18.49
N PRO A 77 -12.96 -3.04 -19.32
CA PRO A 77 -12.98 -1.86 -20.20
C PRO A 77 -12.76 -0.54 -19.44
N GLY A 78 -13.38 -0.37 -18.27
CA GLY A 78 -13.18 0.82 -17.43
C GLY A 78 -11.75 0.96 -16.92
N LEU A 79 -11.04 -0.14 -16.66
CA LEU A 79 -9.62 -0.10 -16.29
C LEU A 79 -8.72 0.26 -17.48
N ILE A 80 -9.09 -0.12 -18.69
CA ILE A 80 -8.35 0.28 -19.90
C ILE A 80 -8.48 1.79 -20.10
N GLU A 81 -9.69 2.32 -20.01
CA GLU A 81 -9.95 3.76 -20.08
C GLU A 81 -9.18 4.52 -18.99
N LEU A 82 -9.22 4.03 -17.74
CA LEU A 82 -8.45 4.57 -16.61
C LEU A 82 -6.95 4.56 -16.89
N GLY A 83 -6.42 3.49 -17.50
CA GLY A 83 -5.02 3.39 -17.88
C GLY A 83 -4.60 4.48 -18.88
N HIS A 84 -5.40 4.72 -19.92
CA HIS A 84 -5.19 5.80 -20.87
C HIS A 84 -5.27 7.19 -20.20
N TRP A 85 -6.25 7.38 -19.31
CA TRP A 85 -6.35 8.61 -18.54
C TRP A 85 -5.08 8.86 -17.70
N ILE A 86 -4.59 7.84 -16.98
CA ILE A 86 -3.36 7.94 -16.18
C ILE A 86 -2.16 8.31 -17.06
N ALA A 87 -2.01 7.66 -18.22
CA ALA A 87 -0.93 7.94 -19.15
C ALA A 87 -0.94 9.40 -19.62
N GLY A 88 -2.12 9.93 -19.98
CA GLY A 88 -2.28 11.33 -20.39
C GLY A 88 -2.14 12.32 -19.24
N TYR A 89 -2.73 12.01 -18.07
CA TYR A 89 -2.76 12.92 -16.92
C TYR A 89 -1.39 13.08 -16.27
N TYR A 90 -0.65 11.98 -16.09
CA TYR A 90 0.67 11.98 -15.46
C TYR A 90 1.82 12.02 -16.47
N LEU A 91 1.51 12.15 -17.76
CA LEU A 91 2.49 12.14 -18.87
C LEU A 91 3.44 10.93 -18.78
N ALA A 92 2.88 9.76 -18.48
CA ALA A 92 3.63 8.52 -18.31
C ALA A 92 3.57 7.64 -19.57
N PRO A 93 4.61 6.80 -19.85
CA PRO A 93 4.55 5.79 -20.91
C PRO A 93 3.38 4.84 -20.68
N VAL A 94 2.55 4.67 -21.73
CA VAL A 94 1.30 3.90 -21.62
C VAL A 94 1.53 2.45 -21.21
N GLY A 95 2.59 1.81 -21.72
CA GLY A 95 2.93 0.44 -21.34
C GLY A 95 3.38 0.27 -19.89
N GLU A 96 4.07 1.28 -19.32
CA GLU A 96 4.44 1.29 -17.90
C GLU A 96 3.21 1.46 -17.01
N VAL A 97 2.20 2.22 -17.46
CA VAL A 97 0.92 2.35 -16.76
C VAL A 97 0.23 0.99 -16.69
N PHE A 98 0.04 0.32 -17.83
CA PHE A 98 -0.63 -0.98 -17.85
C PHE A 98 0.16 -2.05 -17.10
N ARG A 99 1.49 -2.01 -17.12
CA ARG A 99 2.31 -2.87 -16.28
C ARG A 99 2.02 -2.67 -14.79
N ALA A 100 1.89 -1.42 -14.35
CA ALA A 100 1.61 -1.11 -12.94
C ALA A 100 0.18 -1.52 -12.51
N MET A 101 -0.76 -1.63 -13.46
CA MET A 101 -2.14 -2.03 -13.22
C MET A 101 -2.32 -3.55 -13.08
N LEU A 102 -1.36 -4.34 -13.55
CA LEU A 102 -1.41 -5.80 -13.48
C LEU A 102 -0.57 -6.32 -12.30
N PRO A 103 -0.93 -7.48 -11.74
CA PRO A 103 -0.01 -8.17 -10.86
C PRO A 103 1.27 -8.53 -11.62
N PRO A 104 2.44 -8.61 -10.93
CA PRO A 104 3.67 -9.03 -11.57
C PRO A 104 3.43 -10.29 -12.38
N VAL A 105 3.88 -10.30 -13.63
CA VAL A 105 3.82 -11.49 -14.45
C VAL A 105 4.85 -12.44 -13.87
N THR A 106 4.39 -13.27 -12.98
CA THR A 106 5.09 -14.53 -12.78
C THR A 106 4.94 -15.29 -14.08
N GLU A 107 5.97 -15.94 -14.58
CA GLU A 107 5.87 -17.07 -15.49
C GLU A 107 5.15 -18.24 -14.78
N LEU A 108 4.10 -17.92 -14.07
CA LEU A 108 3.10 -18.87 -13.66
C LEU A 108 2.46 -19.32 -14.96
N ARG A 109 2.81 -20.51 -15.39
CA ARG A 109 1.94 -21.31 -16.19
C ARG A 109 0.65 -21.52 -15.38
N THR A 110 -0.18 -20.50 -15.32
CA THR A 110 -1.56 -20.62 -14.91
C THR A 110 -2.17 -21.49 -15.97
N GLN A 111 -2.27 -22.77 -15.70
CA GLN A 111 -3.10 -23.64 -16.47
C GLN A 111 -4.52 -23.33 -16.03
N GLN A 112 -5.21 -22.50 -16.79
CA GLN A 112 -6.64 -22.36 -16.66
C GLN A 112 -7.23 -23.72 -16.99
N GLN A 113 -7.92 -24.32 -16.07
CA GLN A 113 -8.68 -25.55 -16.28
C GLN A 113 -10.16 -25.17 -16.39
N ILE A 114 -10.79 -25.71 -17.40
CA ILE A 114 -12.22 -25.60 -17.62
C ILE A 114 -12.82 -26.90 -17.09
N ILE A 115 -13.72 -26.77 -16.14
CA ILE A 115 -14.39 -27.91 -15.48
C ILE A 115 -15.85 -27.86 -15.84
N ILE A 116 -16.41 -28.98 -16.28
CA ILE A 116 -17.84 -29.09 -16.48
C ILE A 116 -18.56 -29.23 -15.13
N THR A 117 -19.62 -28.46 -14.90
CA THR A 117 -20.41 -28.51 -13.67
C THR A 117 -21.39 -29.70 -13.67
N ALA A 118 -21.96 -30.00 -12.51
CA ALA A 118 -23.03 -31.01 -12.41
C ALA A 118 -24.21 -30.67 -13.34
N ALA A 119 -24.58 -29.40 -13.49
CA ALA A 119 -25.58 -28.93 -14.42
C ALA A 119 -25.17 -29.16 -15.89
N GLY A 120 -23.88 -28.96 -16.20
CA GLY A 120 -23.33 -29.24 -17.53
C GLY A 120 -23.37 -30.74 -17.87
N HIS A 121 -23.01 -31.61 -16.92
CA HIS A 121 -23.13 -33.05 -17.08
C HIS A 121 -24.57 -33.49 -17.32
N GLN A 122 -25.52 -33.04 -16.47
CA GLN A 122 -26.95 -33.40 -16.61
C GLN A 122 -27.55 -32.96 -17.94
N LEU A 123 -27.14 -31.78 -18.45
CA LEU A 123 -27.63 -31.26 -19.72
C LEU A 123 -27.24 -32.16 -20.89
N VAL A 124 -25.98 -32.63 -20.91
CA VAL A 124 -25.49 -33.49 -22.02
C VAL A 124 -26.07 -34.90 -21.91
N ASP A 125 -26.23 -35.43 -20.68
CA ASP A 125 -26.77 -36.79 -20.45
C ASP A 125 -28.28 -36.87 -20.74
N SER A 126 -29.04 -35.76 -20.47
CA SER A 126 -30.52 -35.83 -20.51
C SER A 126 -31.13 -35.50 -21.89
N ARG A 127 -30.43 -34.82 -22.81
CA ARG A 127 -31.01 -34.34 -24.08
C ARG A 127 -30.01 -34.29 -25.26
N PRO A 128 -29.52 -35.40 -25.76
CA PRO A 128 -28.54 -35.39 -26.86
C PRO A 128 -29.07 -34.87 -28.20
N ARG A 129 -30.39 -34.84 -28.44
CA ARG A 129 -30.99 -34.46 -29.75
C ARG A 129 -31.47 -32.99 -29.85
N THR A 130 -31.67 -32.29 -28.76
CA THR A 130 -32.16 -30.88 -28.76
C THR A 130 -31.06 -29.84 -28.52
N LEU A 131 -29.84 -30.25 -28.23
CA LEU A 131 -28.70 -29.34 -28.00
C LEU A 131 -28.41 -28.41 -29.16
N GLY A 132 -28.67 -28.83 -30.39
CA GLY A 132 -28.41 -28.06 -31.62
C GLY A 132 -29.32 -26.85 -31.82
N GLU A 133 -30.46 -26.75 -31.14
CA GLU A 133 -31.43 -25.64 -31.26
C GLU A 133 -31.12 -24.50 -30.25
N GLU A 134 -30.53 -24.81 -29.09
CA GLU A 134 -30.30 -23.86 -28.03
C GLU A 134 -28.82 -23.40 -27.89
N PHE A 135 -27.88 -24.19 -28.43
CA PHE A 135 -26.45 -23.97 -28.29
C PHE A 135 -25.74 -23.90 -29.62
N ALA A 136 -24.78 -23.01 -29.72
CA ALA A 136 -23.93 -22.91 -30.92
C ALA A 136 -23.05 -24.16 -31.09
N ALA A 137 -22.68 -24.50 -32.30
CA ALA A 137 -21.85 -25.66 -32.62
C ALA A 137 -20.53 -25.70 -31.81
N GLU A 138 -19.93 -24.57 -31.54
CA GLU A 138 -18.71 -24.40 -30.69
C GLU A 138 -18.96 -24.74 -29.22
N GLU A 139 -20.13 -24.39 -28.67
CA GLU A 139 -20.52 -24.68 -27.28
C GLU A 139 -20.70 -26.19 -27.09
N ILE A 140 -21.35 -26.83 -28.05
CA ILE A 140 -21.55 -28.30 -28.06
C ILE A 140 -20.21 -29.03 -28.20
N ALA A 141 -19.32 -28.52 -29.06
CA ALA A 141 -18.00 -29.09 -29.26
C ALA A 141 -17.15 -28.99 -27.99
N LEU A 142 -17.27 -27.90 -27.22
CA LEU A 142 -16.57 -27.72 -25.95
C LEU A 142 -17.09 -28.66 -24.89
N LEU A 143 -18.40 -28.77 -24.70
CA LEU A 143 -19.02 -29.69 -23.74
C LEU A 143 -18.67 -31.15 -24.07
N SER A 144 -18.74 -31.57 -25.31
CA SER A 144 -18.37 -32.92 -25.77
C SER A 144 -16.90 -33.24 -25.49
N LYS A 145 -15.98 -32.27 -25.72
CA LYS A 145 -14.56 -32.43 -25.39
C LYS A 145 -14.30 -32.51 -23.88
N LEU A 146 -15.03 -31.73 -23.08
CA LEU A 146 -14.94 -31.80 -21.63
C LEU A 146 -15.31 -33.19 -21.11
N ILE A 147 -16.41 -33.74 -21.59
CA ILE A 147 -16.86 -35.08 -21.22
C ILE A 147 -15.84 -36.16 -21.64
N ALA A 148 -15.33 -36.07 -22.88
CA ALA A 148 -14.31 -37.00 -23.39
C ALA A 148 -12.99 -36.97 -22.60
N LYS A 149 -12.76 -35.94 -21.76
CA LYS A 149 -11.57 -35.71 -20.92
C LYS A 149 -11.89 -35.73 -19.43
N ASN A 150 -12.89 -36.51 -19.02
CA ASN A 150 -13.30 -36.63 -17.61
C ASN A 150 -13.68 -35.31 -16.93
N GLY A 151 -14.31 -34.40 -17.69
CA GLY A 151 -14.84 -33.15 -17.17
C GLY A 151 -13.84 -32.01 -17.02
N ILE A 152 -12.58 -32.22 -17.32
CA ILE A 152 -11.53 -31.19 -17.11
C ILE A 152 -10.68 -31.00 -18.37
N LEU A 153 -10.56 -29.76 -18.84
CA LEU A 153 -9.72 -29.39 -19.97
C LEU A 153 -8.82 -28.21 -19.64
N PRO A 154 -7.51 -28.27 -19.95
CA PRO A 154 -6.66 -27.08 -19.89
C PRO A 154 -7.13 -26.01 -20.90
N ALA A 155 -7.23 -24.75 -20.51
CA ALA A 155 -7.67 -23.68 -21.43
C ALA A 155 -6.74 -23.50 -22.65
N SER A 156 -5.46 -23.89 -22.53
CA SER A 156 -4.52 -23.93 -23.64
C SER A 156 -4.91 -24.90 -24.76
N THR A 157 -5.82 -25.84 -24.46
CA THR A 157 -6.37 -26.78 -25.46
C THR A 157 -7.44 -26.11 -26.33
N LEU A 158 -8.10 -25.05 -25.86
CA LEU A 158 -9.07 -24.26 -26.64
C LEU A 158 -8.40 -23.51 -27.80
N GLU A 159 -7.19 -22.98 -27.58
CA GLU A 159 -6.42 -22.28 -28.61
C GLU A 159 -6.13 -23.19 -29.83
N LYS A 160 -5.96 -24.50 -29.56
CA LYS A 160 -5.69 -25.50 -30.59
C LYS A 160 -6.96 -26.13 -31.23
N SER A 161 -8.11 -25.86 -30.63
CA SER A 161 -9.36 -26.55 -30.99
C SER A 161 -10.39 -25.68 -31.69
N GLY A 162 -10.07 -24.44 -32.00
CA GLY A 162 -10.94 -23.50 -32.72
C GLY A 162 -12.20 -23.07 -31.95
N VAL A 163 -12.26 -23.30 -30.61
CA VAL A 163 -13.40 -22.87 -29.79
C VAL A 163 -13.17 -21.42 -29.35
N SER A 164 -14.14 -20.54 -29.61
CA SER A 164 -14.05 -19.14 -29.27
C SER A 164 -14.15 -18.88 -27.75
N SER A 165 -13.49 -17.82 -27.30
CA SER A 165 -13.63 -17.35 -25.92
C SER A 165 -15.08 -16.96 -25.57
N TRP A 166 -15.86 -16.58 -26.57
CA TRP A 166 -17.29 -16.27 -26.43
C TRP A 166 -18.11 -17.50 -26.02
N ALA A 167 -17.88 -18.65 -26.66
CA ALA A 167 -18.58 -19.91 -26.35
C ALA A 167 -18.29 -20.32 -24.89
N LEU A 168 -17.03 -20.21 -24.45
CA LEU A 168 -16.65 -20.48 -23.06
C LEU A 168 -17.34 -19.55 -22.06
N GLN A 169 -17.34 -18.23 -22.34
CA GLN A 169 -17.98 -17.25 -21.44
C GLN A 169 -19.50 -17.45 -21.36
N ARG A 170 -20.14 -17.83 -22.46
CA ARG A 170 -21.57 -18.07 -22.48
C ARG A 170 -21.95 -19.33 -21.70
N LEU A 171 -21.17 -20.41 -21.81
CA LEU A 171 -21.35 -21.60 -21.01
C LEU A 171 -21.09 -21.35 -19.51
N ALA A 172 -20.07 -20.55 -19.19
CA ALA A 172 -19.79 -20.16 -17.83
C ALA A 172 -20.91 -19.29 -17.21
N ARG A 173 -21.46 -18.34 -17.96
CA ARG A 173 -22.62 -17.53 -17.51
C ARG A 173 -23.88 -18.36 -17.30
N ARG A 174 -24.05 -19.46 -18.02
CA ARG A 174 -25.15 -20.41 -17.84
C ARG A 174 -24.89 -21.41 -16.71
N GLY A 175 -23.73 -21.33 -16.04
CA GLY A 175 -23.35 -22.24 -14.97
C GLY A 175 -23.06 -23.68 -15.40
N LEU A 176 -22.84 -23.91 -16.72
CA LEU A 176 -22.59 -25.24 -17.28
C LEU A 176 -21.11 -25.66 -17.24
N VAL A 177 -20.21 -24.67 -17.19
CA VAL A 177 -18.78 -24.86 -16.99
C VAL A 177 -18.27 -23.85 -15.97
N GLU A 178 -17.25 -24.27 -15.22
CA GLU A 178 -16.51 -23.43 -14.30
C GLU A 178 -15.08 -23.28 -14.77
N ILE A 179 -14.53 -22.06 -14.69
CA ILE A 179 -13.14 -21.78 -15.03
C ILE A 179 -12.35 -21.71 -13.74
N GLN A 180 -11.66 -22.80 -13.40
CA GLN A 180 -10.73 -22.81 -12.29
C GLN A 180 -9.31 -22.48 -12.76
N HIS A 181 -8.65 -21.61 -12.02
CA HIS A 181 -7.23 -21.34 -12.19
C HIS A 181 -6.45 -22.34 -11.34
N SER A 182 -6.15 -23.52 -11.91
CA SER A 182 -5.12 -24.34 -11.32
C SER A 182 -3.78 -23.69 -11.60
N LEU A 183 -3.17 -23.14 -10.60
CA LEU A 183 -1.76 -22.87 -10.60
C LEU A 183 -1.08 -24.23 -10.86
N LEU A 184 -0.26 -24.35 -11.91
CA LEU A 184 0.75 -25.41 -11.96
C LEU A 184 1.61 -25.18 -10.72
N ALA A 185 1.26 -25.90 -9.69
CA ALA A 185 1.90 -25.82 -8.43
C ALA A 185 3.40 -26.04 -8.65
N ARG A 186 4.22 -24.99 -8.47
CA ARG A 186 5.33 -25.23 -7.57
C ARG A 186 4.65 -25.93 -6.40
N LYS A 187 5.06 -27.19 -6.11
CA LYS A 187 4.50 -28.02 -5.04
C LYS A 187 3.97 -27.13 -3.93
N GLN A 188 2.63 -27.11 -3.76
CA GLN A 188 2.04 -26.40 -2.61
C GLN A 188 2.90 -26.83 -1.44
N LYS A 189 3.44 -25.88 -0.69
CA LYS A 189 4.16 -26.24 0.52
C LYS A 189 3.13 -26.94 1.37
N THR A 190 3.25 -28.25 1.44
CA THR A 190 2.45 -29.06 2.33
C THR A 190 3.14 -29.09 3.69
N GLN A 191 2.37 -29.07 4.73
CA GLN A 191 2.85 -29.36 6.08
C GLN A 191 2.39 -30.75 6.46
N THR A 192 3.27 -31.48 7.07
CA THR A 192 2.93 -32.79 7.65
C THR A 192 2.17 -32.53 8.95
N ILE A 193 0.92 -32.95 9.01
CA ILE A 193 0.11 -32.96 10.23
C ILE A 193 0.28 -34.29 10.92
N VAL A 194 0.37 -34.29 12.25
CA VAL A 194 0.49 -35.49 13.06
C VAL A 194 -0.57 -35.51 14.15
N THR A 195 -1.13 -36.70 14.40
CA THR A 195 -2.07 -36.96 15.51
C THR A 195 -1.73 -38.26 16.20
N TRP A 196 -2.15 -38.38 17.47
CA TRP A 196 -1.99 -39.60 18.22
C TRP A 196 -3.03 -40.66 17.78
N ARG A 197 -2.66 -41.92 17.70
CA ARG A 197 -3.54 -43.00 17.31
C ARG A 197 -4.28 -43.50 18.54
N THR A 198 -5.57 -43.26 18.66
CA THR A 198 -6.38 -43.56 19.86
C THR A 198 -6.85 -45.02 19.98
N GLU A 199 -6.83 -45.79 18.91
CA GLU A 199 -7.26 -47.18 18.93
C GLU A 199 -6.08 -48.14 19.12
N ASP A 200 -6.08 -48.93 20.18
CA ASP A 200 -5.08 -49.99 20.55
C ASP A 200 -3.66 -49.51 20.92
N SER A 201 -3.45 -48.24 21.25
CA SER A 201 -2.10 -47.75 21.62
C SER A 201 -1.53 -48.40 22.90
N GLU A 202 -2.36 -48.78 23.90
CA GLU A 202 -1.87 -49.38 25.13
C GLU A 202 -1.34 -50.84 24.95
N LYS A 203 -1.90 -51.58 24.01
CA LYS A 203 -1.40 -52.92 23.67
C LYS A 203 -0.08 -52.89 22.89
N ARG A 204 0.12 -51.84 22.07
CA ARG A 204 1.32 -51.68 21.24
C ARG A 204 2.49 -51.08 21.99
N GLU A 205 2.27 -50.17 22.96
CA GLU A 205 3.31 -49.71 23.88
C GLU A 205 3.96 -50.86 24.68
N LYS A 206 3.18 -51.88 25.06
CA LYS A 206 3.69 -53.10 25.74
C LYS A 206 4.39 -54.05 24.78
N SER A 207 4.08 -54.01 23.48
CA SER A 207 4.72 -54.87 22.47
C SER A 207 6.04 -54.31 21.93
N THR A 208 6.34 -53.01 22.15
CA THR A 208 7.63 -52.39 21.78
C THR A 208 8.82 -52.84 22.64
N ASN A 209 8.57 -53.63 23.70
CA ASN A 209 9.61 -54.30 24.47
C ASN A 209 10.15 -55.58 23.82
N GLY A 210 9.65 -56.03 22.67
CA GLY A 210 10.04 -57.29 22.12
C GLY A 210 9.88 -57.51 20.62
N SER A 211 9.97 -56.56 19.75
CA SER A 211 10.23 -56.75 18.29
C SER A 211 9.99 -55.51 17.46
N VAL A 212 11.00 -54.67 17.30
CA VAL A 212 11.06 -53.65 16.26
C VAL A 212 11.82 -54.22 15.06
N GLU A 213 11.19 -55.13 14.36
CA GLU A 213 11.57 -55.59 13.03
C GLU A 213 10.68 -54.94 11.98
N LYS A 214 10.93 -53.67 11.65
CA LYS A 214 10.69 -53.10 10.31
C LYS A 214 11.35 -51.73 10.22
N ARG A 215 12.58 -51.66 9.70
CA ARG A 215 13.41 -50.50 9.38
C ARG A 215 14.02 -49.72 10.55
N GLY A 216 15.05 -50.29 11.18
CA GLY A 216 16.00 -49.55 12.07
C GLY A 216 16.63 -50.49 13.10
N ARG A 217 17.91 -50.29 13.47
CA ARG A 217 18.57 -51.05 14.58
C ARG A 217 17.73 -50.91 15.86
N PRO A 218 17.52 -51.99 16.63
CA PRO A 218 16.77 -51.96 17.89
C PRO A 218 17.46 -51.00 18.88
N LEU A 219 16.68 -50.19 19.57
CA LEU A 219 17.21 -49.29 20.63
C LEU A 219 17.37 -50.09 21.90
N GLN A 220 18.53 -49.93 22.60
CA GLN A 220 18.83 -50.58 23.90
C GLN A 220 19.33 -49.52 24.90
N GLY A 221 19.13 -49.80 26.19
CA GLY A 221 19.63 -49.01 27.30
C GLY A 221 19.11 -47.53 27.26
N LYS A 222 20.00 -46.60 27.57
CA LYS A 222 19.68 -45.13 27.65
C LYS A 222 19.00 -44.56 26.40
N ALA A 223 19.22 -45.17 25.22
CA ALA A 223 18.60 -44.71 23.99
C ALA A 223 17.09 -45.06 23.92
N LEU A 224 16.73 -46.20 24.47
CA LEU A 224 15.34 -46.66 24.59
C LEU A 224 14.57 -45.81 25.62
N GLU A 225 15.16 -45.57 26.79
CA GLU A 225 14.54 -44.71 27.82
C GLU A 225 14.27 -43.29 27.30
N ARG A 226 15.24 -42.71 26.58
CA ARG A 226 15.07 -41.37 25.93
C ARG A 226 13.96 -41.37 24.90
N PHE A 227 13.82 -42.41 24.09
CA PHE A 227 12.75 -42.52 23.11
C PHE A 227 11.38 -42.66 23.78
N GLN A 228 11.27 -43.44 24.84
CA GLN A 228 10.03 -43.57 25.61
C GLN A 228 9.61 -42.28 26.26
N GLU A 229 10.54 -41.52 26.83
CA GLU A 229 10.25 -40.21 27.41
C GLU A 229 9.79 -39.20 26.34
N GLN A 230 10.44 -39.20 25.17
CA GLN A 230 10.01 -38.35 24.04
C GLN A 230 8.60 -38.73 23.52
N THR A 231 8.29 -40.02 23.48
CA THR A 231 7.00 -40.55 23.09
C THR A 231 5.90 -40.11 24.06
N ARG A 232 6.16 -40.17 25.36
CA ARG A 232 5.25 -39.72 26.40
C ARG A 232 4.93 -38.24 26.25
N ARG A 233 5.94 -37.37 26.05
CA ARG A 233 5.76 -35.93 25.87
C ARG A 233 4.94 -35.60 24.62
N VAL A 234 5.19 -36.29 23.50
CA VAL A 234 4.42 -36.06 22.27
C VAL A 234 2.96 -36.50 22.45
N ARG A 235 2.72 -37.60 23.14
CA ARG A 235 1.37 -38.08 23.46
C ARG A 235 0.62 -37.07 24.33
N GLU A 236 1.18 -36.64 25.45
CA GLU A 236 0.60 -35.69 26.38
C GLU A 236 0.23 -34.36 25.64
N LEU A 237 1.11 -33.87 24.74
CA LEU A 237 0.84 -32.68 23.96
C LEU A 237 -0.38 -32.85 23.03
N LEU A 238 -0.43 -33.97 22.27
CA LEU A 238 -1.49 -34.22 21.29
C LEU A 238 -2.84 -34.52 21.95
N GLU A 239 -2.85 -35.21 23.08
CA GLU A 239 -4.05 -35.47 23.86
C GLU A 239 -4.58 -34.25 24.59
N SER A 240 -3.70 -33.41 25.17
CA SER A 240 -4.08 -32.17 25.87
C SER A 240 -4.73 -31.15 24.93
N ARG A 241 -4.31 -31.09 23.68
CA ARG A 241 -4.84 -30.16 22.68
C ARG A 241 -6.06 -30.69 21.90
N ARG A 242 -6.50 -31.94 22.15
CA ARG A 242 -7.68 -32.57 21.52
C ARG A 242 -7.73 -32.46 20.00
N GLY A 243 -6.57 -32.49 19.29
CA GLY A 243 -6.57 -32.41 17.83
C GLY A 243 -5.20 -32.58 17.19
N PRO A 244 -5.17 -32.80 15.87
CA PRO A 244 -3.94 -32.92 15.11
C PRO A 244 -3.13 -31.62 15.10
N LEU A 245 -1.80 -31.72 15.08
CA LEU A 245 -0.88 -30.58 15.06
C LEU A 245 0.12 -30.68 13.90
N PRO A 246 0.55 -29.55 13.31
CA PRO A 246 1.65 -29.50 12.35
C PRO A 246 2.95 -30.03 12.96
N LEU A 247 3.63 -30.93 12.25
CA LEU A 247 4.91 -31.51 12.69
C LEU A 247 5.93 -30.46 13.18
N PRO A 248 6.16 -29.32 12.50
CA PRO A 248 7.07 -28.29 13.01
C PRO A 248 6.67 -27.71 14.38
N GLN A 249 5.37 -27.65 14.69
CA GLN A 249 4.89 -27.22 15.99
C GLN A 249 5.14 -28.26 17.07
N VAL A 250 4.90 -29.52 16.76
CA VAL A 250 5.20 -30.62 17.69
C VAL A 250 6.70 -30.66 18.04
N LEU A 251 7.57 -30.58 17.03
CA LEU A 251 9.03 -30.55 17.22
C LEU A 251 9.48 -29.40 18.12
N LYS A 252 8.85 -28.23 17.98
CA LYS A 252 9.19 -27.03 18.76
C LYS A 252 8.64 -27.07 20.20
N LEU A 253 7.39 -27.50 20.37
CA LEU A 253 6.71 -27.48 21.68
C LEU A 253 7.22 -28.53 22.64
N VAL A 254 7.63 -29.70 22.12
CA VAL A 254 8.11 -30.82 22.94
C VAL A 254 9.64 -30.95 22.90
N GLU A 255 10.31 -30.14 22.10
CA GLU A 255 11.78 -30.17 21.89
C GLU A 255 12.30 -31.58 21.50
N VAL A 256 11.57 -32.25 20.61
CA VAL A 256 11.95 -33.58 20.09
C VAL A 256 12.56 -33.44 18.69
N SER A 257 13.45 -34.38 18.37
CA SER A 257 14.03 -34.44 17.03
C SER A 257 13.06 -34.98 15.98
N ARG A 258 13.21 -34.54 14.74
CA ARG A 258 12.42 -35.06 13.61
C ARG A 258 12.54 -36.58 13.46
N SER A 259 13.75 -37.12 13.66
CA SER A 259 14.03 -38.58 13.61
C SER A 259 13.28 -39.37 14.69
N ALA A 260 13.01 -38.76 15.87
CA ALA A 260 12.21 -39.40 16.90
C ALA A 260 10.73 -39.52 16.47
N VAL A 261 10.17 -38.46 15.88
CA VAL A 261 8.79 -38.48 15.36
C VAL A 261 8.65 -39.42 14.16
N GLU A 262 9.61 -39.43 13.24
CA GLU A 262 9.64 -40.38 12.12
C GLU A 262 9.69 -41.84 12.61
N ARG A 263 10.37 -42.11 13.73
CA ARG A 263 10.37 -43.42 14.36
C ARG A 263 9.03 -43.73 15.04
N MET A 264 8.38 -42.79 15.69
CA MET A 264 7.03 -42.96 16.25
C MET A 264 6.00 -43.27 15.14
N LEU A 265 6.13 -42.66 13.99
CA LEU A 265 5.34 -42.96 12.79
C LEU A 265 5.61 -44.37 12.27
N ALA A 266 6.89 -44.78 12.23
CA ALA A 266 7.29 -46.11 11.81
C ALA A 266 6.83 -47.21 12.80
N CYS A 267 6.63 -46.85 14.07
CA CYS A 267 6.06 -47.71 15.11
C CYS A 267 4.53 -47.67 15.18
N ASP A 268 3.86 -47.00 14.23
CA ASP A 268 2.40 -46.87 14.19
C ASP A 268 1.78 -46.19 15.43
N LEU A 269 2.56 -45.36 16.16
CA LEU A 269 2.07 -44.63 17.34
C LEU A 269 1.38 -43.31 16.91
N LEU A 270 1.77 -42.76 15.76
CA LEU A 270 1.23 -41.54 15.20
C LEU A 270 0.62 -41.80 13.81
N TYR A 271 -0.38 -41.02 13.50
CA TYR A 271 -0.86 -40.81 12.12
C TYR A 271 -0.28 -39.55 11.56
N SER A 272 0.11 -39.57 10.30
CA SER A 272 0.48 -38.34 9.58
C SER A 272 -0.14 -38.30 8.20
N TRP A 273 -0.48 -37.11 7.76
CA TRP A 273 -0.88 -36.82 6.38
C TRP A 273 -0.30 -35.46 5.93
N GLU A 274 -0.19 -35.26 4.64
CA GLU A 274 0.20 -33.99 4.05
C GLU A 274 -1.03 -33.12 3.86
N GLU A 275 -1.04 -31.97 4.51
CA GLU A 275 -2.08 -30.95 4.36
C GLU A 275 -1.49 -29.73 3.67
N PRO A 276 -2.18 -29.15 2.66
CA PRO A 276 -1.72 -27.90 2.08
C PRO A 276 -1.60 -26.87 3.19
N ILE A 277 -0.46 -26.16 3.25
CA ILE A 277 -0.37 -24.98 4.11
C ILE A 277 -1.35 -23.97 3.52
N ASP A 278 -2.51 -23.82 4.13
CA ASP A 278 -3.39 -22.71 3.80
C ASP A 278 -2.78 -21.43 4.39
N PRO A 279 -2.29 -20.51 3.54
CA PRO A 279 -1.78 -19.25 4.03
C PRO A 279 -2.88 -18.35 4.63
N ALA A 280 -4.13 -18.78 4.58
CA ALA A 280 -5.28 -18.08 5.12
C ALA A 280 -5.57 -18.41 6.60
N GLU A 281 -4.99 -19.44 7.18
CA GLU A 281 -4.99 -19.57 8.64
C GLU A 281 -3.97 -18.59 9.23
N ASP A 282 -4.41 -17.35 9.36
CA ASP A 282 -3.77 -16.38 10.25
C ASP A 282 -3.94 -16.92 11.69
N PRO A 283 -2.86 -17.23 12.43
CA PRO A 283 -2.97 -17.77 13.80
C PRO A 283 -3.69 -16.81 14.77
N PHE A 284 -4.11 -15.65 14.31
CA PHE A 284 -4.91 -14.65 15.03
C PHE A 284 -6.38 -14.61 14.59
N ASP A 285 -6.85 -15.55 13.78
CA ASP A 285 -8.27 -15.69 13.41
C ASP A 285 -9.06 -16.34 14.57
N VAL A 286 -8.97 -15.72 15.74
CA VAL A 286 -9.85 -16.01 16.88
C VAL A 286 -11.19 -15.35 16.55
N GLY A 287 -12.25 -16.12 16.45
CA GLY A 287 -13.59 -15.74 16.05
C GLY A 287 -14.03 -14.36 16.56
N TYR A 288 -13.74 -13.32 15.79
CA TYR A 288 -14.12 -11.96 16.05
C TYR A 288 -15.57 -11.79 15.57
N ALA A 289 -16.51 -11.78 16.51
CA ALA A 289 -17.84 -11.30 16.23
C ALA A 289 -17.78 -9.76 16.20
N PRO A 290 -18.26 -9.10 15.13
CA PRO A 290 -18.31 -7.64 15.12
C PRO A 290 -19.17 -7.17 16.30
N PRO A 291 -18.65 -6.27 17.16
CA PRO A 291 -19.48 -5.72 18.21
C PRO A 291 -20.65 -4.95 17.59
N ALA A 292 -21.86 -5.21 18.05
CA ALA A 292 -23.04 -4.44 17.66
C ALA A 292 -22.97 -3.07 18.34
N HIS A 293 -22.23 -2.13 17.75
CA HIS A 293 -22.19 -0.75 18.22
C HIS A 293 -23.44 -0.01 17.76
N GLU A 294 -24.11 0.65 18.68
CA GLU A 294 -25.11 1.64 18.31
C GLU A 294 -24.42 2.87 17.72
N LEU A 295 -24.98 3.34 16.61
CA LEU A 295 -24.44 4.53 15.95
C LEU A 295 -24.82 5.79 16.74
N ASN A 296 -23.88 6.71 16.87
CA ASN A 296 -24.19 8.04 17.37
C ASN A 296 -24.89 8.90 16.30
N ALA A 297 -25.39 10.08 16.71
CA ALA A 297 -26.15 10.98 15.83
C ALA A 297 -25.36 11.41 14.58
N ASP A 298 -24.05 11.71 14.73
CA ASP A 298 -23.18 12.12 13.62
C ASP A 298 -23.01 10.98 12.60
N GLN A 299 -22.80 9.77 13.09
CA GLN A 299 -22.65 8.57 12.25
C GLN A 299 -23.96 8.25 11.51
N HIS A 300 -25.11 8.38 12.19
CA HIS A 300 -26.42 8.22 11.55
C HIS A 300 -26.64 9.26 10.44
N MET A 301 -26.29 10.52 10.69
CA MET A 301 -26.42 11.58 9.69
C MET A 301 -25.49 11.35 8.51
N ALA A 302 -24.22 10.97 8.75
CA ALA A 302 -23.28 10.66 7.69
C ALA A 302 -23.77 9.50 6.81
N LEU A 303 -24.25 8.40 7.41
CA LEU A 303 -24.80 7.27 6.67
C LEU A 303 -26.07 7.63 5.89
N LYS A 304 -26.95 8.46 6.44
CA LYS A 304 -28.15 8.96 5.74
C LYS A 304 -27.74 9.71 4.46
N ARG A 305 -26.72 10.55 4.52
CA ARG A 305 -26.21 11.29 3.34
C ARG A 305 -25.52 10.38 2.34
N ILE A 306 -24.77 9.36 2.79
CA ILE A 306 -24.16 8.36 1.91
C ILE A 306 -25.27 7.56 1.19
N ARG A 307 -26.32 7.12 1.89
CA ARG A 307 -27.48 6.44 1.30
C ARG A 307 -28.18 7.28 0.24
N ALA A 308 -28.44 8.56 0.54
CA ALA A 308 -29.04 9.49 -0.41
C ALA A 308 -28.20 9.58 -1.71
N ARG A 309 -26.87 9.56 -1.60
CA ARG A 309 -26.00 9.56 -2.78
C ARG A 309 -26.09 8.25 -3.58
N PHE A 310 -26.20 7.10 -2.91
CA PHE A 310 -26.44 5.82 -3.60
C PHE A 310 -27.79 5.77 -4.30
N GLU A 311 -28.83 6.40 -3.75
CA GLU A 311 -30.18 6.46 -4.35
C GLU A 311 -30.20 7.31 -5.62
N LEU A 312 -29.42 8.40 -5.67
CA LEU A 312 -29.26 9.19 -6.89
C LEU A 312 -28.59 8.40 -8.03
N GLY A 313 -27.80 7.36 -7.71
CA GLY A 313 -27.12 6.53 -8.71
C GLY A 313 -26.02 7.26 -9.49
N GLU A 314 -25.57 8.43 -9.04
CA GLU A 314 -24.62 9.29 -9.70
C GLU A 314 -23.28 9.34 -8.97
N PHE A 315 -22.23 9.64 -9.72
CA PHE A 315 -20.91 9.92 -9.14
C PHE A 315 -20.97 11.05 -8.11
N GLY A 316 -20.27 10.86 -7.00
CA GLY A 316 -20.07 11.91 -6.02
C GLY A 316 -18.86 11.63 -5.14
N VAL A 317 -18.24 12.71 -4.66
CA VAL A 317 -17.13 12.62 -3.69
C VAL A 317 -17.60 13.16 -2.36
N GLN A 318 -17.46 12.35 -1.31
CA GLN A 318 -17.81 12.70 0.06
C GLN A 318 -16.55 12.67 0.91
N LEU A 319 -16.27 13.74 1.66
CA LEU A 319 -15.17 13.82 2.62
C LEU A 319 -15.72 13.56 4.03
N LEU A 320 -15.40 12.40 4.60
CA LEU A 320 -15.73 12.05 5.98
C LEU A 320 -14.63 12.59 6.91
N TYR A 321 -14.84 13.80 7.40
CA TYR A 321 -13.99 14.43 8.40
C TYR A 321 -14.43 14.02 9.80
N GLY A 322 -13.57 13.33 10.52
CA GLY A 322 -13.92 12.87 11.87
C GLY A 322 -12.69 12.77 12.75
N VAL A 323 -12.78 13.29 13.96
CA VAL A 323 -11.69 13.22 14.95
C VAL A 323 -11.20 11.77 15.14
N THR A 324 -9.98 11.62 15.63
CA THR A 324 -9.44 10.28 15.92
C THR A 324 -10.32 9.58 16.96
N GLY A 325 -10.80 8.36 16.65
CA GLY A 325 -11.72 7.61 17.50
C GLY A 325 -13.20 7.99 17.33
N SER A 326 -13.59 8.72 16.29
CA SER A 326 -15.01 9.04 15.98
C SER A 326 -15.79 7.88 15.35
N GLY A 327 -15.16 6.72 15.13
CA GLY A 327 -15.83 5.55 14.55
C GLY A 327 -16.00 5.60 13.03
N LYS A 328 -15.10 6.27 12.28
CA LYS A 328 -15.11 6.27 10.80
C LYS A 328 -15.23 4.86 10.21
N THR A 329 -14.54 3.88 10.80
CA THR A 329 -14.56 2.49 10.34
C THR A 329 -15.96 1.88 10.39
N GLU A 330 -16.76 2.17 11.41
CA GLU A 330 -18.15 1.72 11.49
C GLU A 330 -18.98 2.28 10.33
N VAL A 331 -18.79 3.56 10.00
CA VAL A 331 -19.43 4.18 8.82
C VAL A 331 -19.01 3.49 7.53
N TYR A 332 -17.72 3.12 7.40
CA TYR A 332 -17.21 2.40 6.23
C TYR A 332 -17.89 1.02 6.08
N LEU A 333 -17.91 0.24 7.14
CA LEU A 333 -18.49 -1.11 7.12
C LEU A 333 -19.97 -1.08 6.75
N ARG A 334 -20.73 -0.14 7.30
CA ARG A 334 -22.14 0.04 6.95
C ARG A 334 -22.35 0.55 5.53
N ALA A 335 -21.49 1.46 5.04
CA ALA A 335 -21.55 1.91 3.65
C ALA A 335 -21.24 0.77 2.66
N ILE A 336 -20.28 -0.12 3.01
CA ILE A 336 -20.00 -1.34 2.25
C ILE A 336 -21.22 -2.27 2.25
N GLN A 337 -21.85 -2.50 3.41
CA GLN A 337 -23.05 -3.31 3.54
C GLN A 337 -24.18 -2.82 2.62
N GLU A 338 -24.43 -1.51 2.62
CA GLU A 338 -25.41 -0.87 1.74
C GLU A 338 -25.07 -1.03 0.24
N THR A 339 -23.79 -0.98 -0.10
CA THR A 339 -23.31 -1.19 -1.47
C THR A 339 -23.55 -2.63 -1.93
N LEU A 340 -23.22 -3.61 -1.07
CA LEU A 340 -23.43 -5.03 -1.35
C LEU A 340 -24.91 -5.39 -1.45
N ALA A 341 -25.79 -4.79 -0.63
CA ALA A 341 -27.24 -4.96 -0.72
C ALA A 341 -27.81 -4.53 -2.08
N ARG A 342 -27.17 -3.52 -2.72
CA ARG A 342 -27.50 -3.04 -4.08
C ARG A 342 -26.84 -3.86 -5.19
N GLN A 343 -26.30 -5.03 -4.89
CA GLN A 343 -25.61 -5.92 -5.83
C GLN A 343 -24.42 -5.24 -6.55
N LYS A 344 -23.79 -4.24 -5.90
CA LYS A 344 -22.56 -3.59 -6.35
C LYS A 344 -21.36 -4.08 -5.53
N THR A 345 -20.16 -3.73 -5.95
CA THR A 345 -18.89 -4.08 -5.31
C THR A 345 -18.26 -2.88 -4.63
N ALA A 346 -17.37 -3.12 -3.67
CA ALA A 346 -16.71 -2.08 -2.90
C ALA A 346 -15.17 -2.25 -2.89
N LEU A 347 -14.47 -1.12 -2.98
CA LEU A 347 -13.01 -1.04 -2.86
C LEU A 347 -12.65 -0.19 -1.64
N VAL A 348 -11.76 -0.68 -0.79
CA VAL A 348 -11.21 0.04 0.35
C VAL A 348 -9.70 0.19 0.18
N LEU A 349 -9.25 1.42 0.08
CA LEU A 349 -7.83 1.76 0.04
C LEU A 349 -7.37 2.18 1.43
N VAL A 350 -6.26 1.62 1.89
CA VAL A 350 -5.62 1.96 3.15
C VAL A 350 -4.13 2.26 2.90
N PRO A 351 -3.51 3.17 3.66
CA PRO A 351 -2.16 3.66 3.33
C PRO A 351 -1.04 2.65 3.59
N GLU A 352 -1.25 1.68 4.48
CA GLU A 352 -0.20 0.77 4.96
C GLU A 352 -0.65 -0.69 5.01
N ILE A 353 0.33 -1.61 4.91
CA ILE A 353 0.07 -3.06 4.91
C ILE A 353 -0.55 -3.52 6.23
N ALA A 354 -0.09 -3.00 7.37
CA ALA A 354 -0.62 -3.36 8.68
C ALA A 354 -2.12 -3.01 8.80
N LEU A 355 -2.49 -1.82 8.35
CA LEU A 355 -3.90 -1.39 8.26
C LEU A 355 -4.70 -2.23 7.27
N THR A 356 -4.08 -2.68 6.17
CA THR A 356 -4.74 -3.55 5.19
C THR A 356 -5.14 -4.88 5.84
N LEU A 357 -4.26 -5.48 6.61
CA LEU A 357 -4.52 -6.72 7.32
C LEU A 357 -5.63 -6.54 8.36
N TRP A 358 -5.56 -5.46 9.14
CA TRP A 358 -6.58 -5.14 10.15
C TRP A 358 -7.95 -4.90 9.51
N MET A 359 -8.04 -4.02 8.51
CA MET A 359 -9.29 -3.72 7.80
C MET A 359 -9.84 -4.96 7.07
N GLY A 360 -8.97 -5.78 6.48
CA GLY A 360 -9.35 -7.04 5.86
C GLY A 360 -9.99 -8.01 6.84
N ARG A 361 -9.48 -8.10 8.09
CA ARG A 361 -10.09 -8.90 9.16
C ARG A 361 -11.46 -8.34 9.56
N GLN A 362 -11.58 -7.03 9.74
CA GLN A 362 -12.86 -6.39 10.04
C GLN A 362 -13.90 -6.69 8.96
N CYS A 363 -13.53 -6.54 7.70
CA CYS A 363 -14.43 -6.85 6.58
C CYS A 363 -14.79 -8.34 6.53
N ARG A 364 -13.84 -9.26 6.76
CA ARG A 364 -14.13 -10.71 6.80
C ARG A 364 -15.06 -11.06 7.95
N ALA A 365 -14.83 -10.54 9.14
CA ALA A 365 -15.68 -10.76 10.30
C ALA A 365 -17.11 -10.23 10.07
N TRP A 366 -17.24 -9.09 9.40
CA TRP A 366 -18.53 -8.46 9.13
C TRP A 366 -19.30 -9.12 7.99
N PHE A 367 -18.61 -9.53 6.92
CA PHE A 367 -19.25 -10.00 5.67
C PHE A 367 -19.05 -11.48 5.38
N GLY A 368 -18.10 -12.17 6.03
CA GLY A 368 -17.66 -13.51 5.67
C GLY A 368 -18.75 -14.59 5.62
N ALA A 369 -19.77 -14.50 6.47
CA ALA A 369 -20.87 -15.49 6.53
C ALA A 369 -22.04 -15.18 5.58
N ARG A 370 -22.16 -13.95 5.07
CA ARG A 370 -23.28 -13.47 4.26
C ARG A 370 -22.95 -13.16 2.82
N PHE A 371 -21.69 -12.79 2.53
CA PHE A 371 -21.25 -12.34 1.22
C PHE A 371 -19.90 -12.98 0.90
N GLU A 372 -19.88 -13.84 -0.05
CA GLU A 372 -18.70 -14.55 -0.49
C GLU A 372 -17.57 -13.57 -0.86
N GLY A 373 -16.49 -13.66 -0.13
CA GLY A 373 -15.18 -13.21 -0.51
C GLY A 373 -14.83 -11.74 -0.29
N VAL A 374 -13.95 -11.53 0.70
CA VAL A 374 -13.11 -10.34 0.82
C VAL A 374 -11.72 -10.67 0.27
N ALA A 375 -11.26 -9.95 -0.74
CA ALA A 375 -9.90 -10.05 -1.26
C ALA A 375 -9.00 -8.99 -0.61
N VAL A 376 -7.74 -9.37 -0.33
CA VAL A 376 -6.75 -8.46 0.27
C VAL A 376 -5.54 -8.31 -0.66
N LEU A 377 -5.24 -7.07 -1.10
CA LEU A 377 -4.20 -6.77 -2.07
C LEU A 377 -3.16 -5.80 -1.51
N HIS A 378 -1.92 -6.28 -1.29
CA HIS A 378 -0.79 -5.44 -0.85
C HIS A 378 0.57 -5.96 -1.35
N SER A 379 1.61 -5.13 -1.26
CA SER A 379 2.94 -5.44 -1.80
C SER A 379 3.72 -6.52 -1.03
N ALA A 380 3.31 -6.88 0.19
CA ALA A 380 3.95 -7.95 0.96
C ALA A 380 3.40 -9.35 0.62
N LEU A 381 2.37 -9.45 -0.23
CA LEU A 381 1.96 -10.73 -0.80
C LEU A 381 3.03 -11.20 -1.80
N SER A 382 3.28 -12.50 -1.82
CA SER A 382 4.05 -13.10 -2.92
C SER A 382 3.33 -12.87 -4.26
N ASP A 383 4.07 -12.94 -5.35
CA ASP A 383 3.49 -12.78 -6.69
C ASP A 383 2.36 -13.77 -6.98
N VAL A 384 2.49 -14.99 -6.42
CA VAL A 384 1.47 -16.05 -6.54
C VAL A 384 0.19 -15.69 -5.77
N GLU A 385 0.33 -15.29 -4.52
CA GLU A 385 -0.81 -14.87 -3.68
C GLU A 385 -1.51 -13.67 -4.30
N ARG A 386 -0.75 -12.68 -4.78
CA ARG A 386 -1.30 -11.49 -5.44
C ARG A 386 -2.06 -11.85 -6.71
N ALA A 387 -1.52 -12.76 -7.53
CA ALA A 387 -2.19 -13.23 -8.72
C ALA A 387 -3.49 -13.99 -8.37
N ARG A 388 -3.47 -14.84 -7.31
CA ARG A 388 -4.66 -15.55 -6.83
C ARG A 388 -5.75 -14.59 -6.40
N GLU A 389 -5.44 -13.63 -5.52
CA GLU A 389 -6.42 -12.64 -5.07
C GLU A 389 -6.94 -11.78 -6.22
N TRP A 390 -6.08 -11.40 -7.18
CA TRP A 390 -6.48 -10.69 -8.39
C TRP A 390 -7.52 -11.43 -9.20
N TRP A 391 -7.30 -12.73 -9.45
CA TRP A 391 -8.23 -13.56 -10.21
C TRP A 391 -9.51 -13.86 -9.45
N ARG A 392 -9.48 -14.00 -8.12
CA ARG A 392 -10.71 -14.09 -7.31
C ARG A 392 -11.60 -12.87 -7.51
N VAL A 393 -11.00 -11.68 -7.51
CA VAL A 393 -11.75 -10.44 -7.81
C VAL A 393 -12.28 -10.46 -9.23
N ARG A 394 -11.45 -10.85 -10.20
CA ARG A 394 -11.81 -10.84 -11.63
C ARG A 394 -12.93 -11.82 -11.95
N ASN A 395 -13.00 -12.94 -11.26
CA ASN A 395 -14.04 -13.98 -11.42
C ASN A 395 -15.30 -13.69 -10.58
N ALA A 396 -15.35 -12.57 -9.88
CA ALA A 396 -16.43 -12.20 -8.96
C ALA A 396 -16.55 -13.08 -7.68
N ASP A 397 -15.51 -13.87 -7.35
CA ASP A 397 -15.43 -14.63 -6.08
C ASP A 397 -15.17 -13.70 -4.88
N ALA A 398 -14.80 -12.45 -5.13
CA ALA A 398 -14.65 -11.42 -4.11
C ALA A 398 -15.34 -10.13 -4.55
N ARG A 399 -16.26 -9.63 -3.71
CA ARG A 399 -17.05 -8.42 -3.96
C ARG A 399 -16.56 -7.21 -3.16
N VAL A 400 -15.72 -7.44 -2.16
CA VAL A 400 -15.04 -6.40 -1.38
C VAL A 400 -13.53 -6.59 -1.54
N VAL A 401 -12.85 -5.53 -1.91
CA VAL A 401 -11.39 -5.52 -2.00
C VAL A 401 -10.84 -4.54 -0.97
N VAL A 402 -9.92 -5.00 -0.13
CA VAL A 402 -9.14 -4.16 0.78
C VAL A 402 -7.69 -4.18 0.32
N GLY A 403 -7.08 -3.01 0.18
CA GLY A 403 -5.68 -3.02 -0.24
C GLY A 403 -4.97 -1.68 -0.13
N THR A 404 -3.68 -1.71 -0.42
CA THR A 404 -2.86 -0.50 -0.50
C THR A 404 -3.07 0.22 -1.84
N ARG A 405 -2.36 1.30 -2.08
CA ARG A 405 -2.42 2.14 -3.29
C ARG A 405 -2.70 1.36 -4.59
N SER A 406 -1.97 0.27 -4.84
CA SER A 406 -2.11 -0.50 -6.09
C SER A 406 -3.45 -1.26 -6.22
N ALA A 407 -4.18 -1.45 -5.12
CA ALA A 407 -5.50 -2.07 -5.16
C ALA A 407 -6.54 -1.20 -5.89
N VAL A 408 -6.22 0.07 -6.16
CA VAL A 408 -7.05 0.95 -7.01
C VAL A 408 -7.28 0.37 -8.41
N PHE A 409 -6.46 -0.58 -8.85
CA PHE A 409 -6.57 -1.28 -10.13
C PHE A 409 -7.25 -2.65 -10.03
N ALA A 410 -7.76 -3.04 -8.86
CA ALA A 410 -8.47 -4.33 -8.72
C ALA A 410 -9.61 -4.45 -9.73
N PRO A 411 -9.73 -5.58 -10.47
CA PRO A 411 -10.67 -5.72 -11.59
C PRO A 411 -12.10 -6.01 -11.13
N LEU A 412 -12.61 -5.19 -10.19
CA LEU A 412 -13.98 -5.23 -9.72
C LEU A 412 -14.95 -4.84 -10.84
N GLU A 413 -16.01 -5.62 -10.99
CA GLU A 413 -17.14 -5.30 -11.85
C GLU A 413 -18.27 -4.65 -11.02
N ARG A 414 -19.04 -3.74 -11.63
CA ARG A 414 -20.18 -3.07 -11.00
C ARG A 414 -19.80 -2.31 -9.72
N LEU A 415 -18.67 -1.62 -9.74
CA LEU A 415 -18.18 -0.85 -8.61
C LEU A 415 -19.20 0.22 -8.17
N GLY A 416 -19.55 0.24 -6.89
CA GLY A 416 -20.51 1.20 -6.31
C GLY A 416 -19.88 2.13 -5.29
N LEU A 417 -18.79 1.72 -4.65
CA LEU A 417 -18.16 2.48 -3.59
C LEU A 417 -16.65 2.30 -3.63
N ILE A 418 -15.93 3.41 -3.53
CA ILE A 418 -14.49 3.43 -3.24
C ILE A 418 -14.27 4.22 -1.95
N ILE A 419 -13.70 3.58 -0.96
CA ILE A 419 -13.28 4.22 0.29
C ILE A 419 -11.78 4.44 0.24
N VAL A 420 -11.33 5.63 0.61
CA VAL A 420 -9.91 5.96 0.78
C VAL A 420 -9.73 6.40 2.22
N ASP A 421 -9.20 5.52 3.06
CA ASP A 421 -8.93 5.83 4.46
C ASP A 421 -7.61 6.57 4.62
N GLU A 422 -7.55 7.51 5.59
CA GLU A 422 -6.40 8.40 5.80
C GLU A 422 -5.95 9.04 4.47
N GLU A 423 -6.88 9.69 3.75
CA GLU A 423 -6.71 10.17 2.36
C GLU A 423 -5.52 11.14 2.17
N GLN A 424 -5.08 11.79 3.26
CA GLN A 424 -3.94 12.72 3.27
C GLN A 424 -2.58 12.02 3.19
N GLU A 425 -2.53 10.70 3.30
CA GLU A 425 -1.27 9.98 3.43
C GLU A 425 -0.43 9.99 2.15
N ASN A 426 0.85 10.33 2.31
CA ASN A 426 1.81 10.42 1.20
C ASN A 426 2.06 9.07 0.49
N SER A 427 1.80 7.95 1.16
CA SER A 427 1.96 6.61 0.59
C SER A 427 1.03 6.31 -0.61
N TYR A 428 -0.02 7.11 -0.79
CA TYR A 428 -0.85 7.04 -1.99
C TYR A 428 -0.18 7.58 -3.24
N LYS A 429 0.87 8.39 -3.13
CA LYS A 429 1.69 8.83 -4.27
C LYS A 429 2.74 7.77 -4.62
N GLN A 430 2.84 7.42 -5.91
CA GLN A 430 3.90 6.54 -6.41
C GLN A 430 5.14 7.36 -6.77
N GLU A 431 6.30 6.93 -6.27
CA GLU A 431 7.58 7.61 -6.54
C GLU A 431 8.22 7.19 -7.87
N GLU A 432 7.85 6.03 -8.39
CA GLU A 432 8.32 5.51 -9.67
C GLU A 432 7.27 5.69 -10.77
N THR A 433 7.69 5.63 -12.03
CA THR A 433 6.78 5.74 -13.19
C THR A 433 5.84 4.52 -13.27
N PRO A 434 4.53 4.78 -13.47
CA PRO A 434 3.82 6.06 -13.49
C PRO A 434 3.69 6.68 -12.09
N ARG A 435 3.95 7.98 -11.96
CA ARG A 435 3.92 8.71 -10.68
C ARG A 435 2.50 9.15 -10.30
N TYR A 436 1.58 8.21 -10.27
CA TYR A 436 0.17 8.48 -9.94
C TYR A 436 -0.07 8.64 -8.44
N ASN A 437 -1.16 9.34 -8.10
CA ASN A 437 -1.70 9.38 -6.74
C ASN A 437 -2.92 8.45 -6.67
N GLY A 438 -2.88 7.44 -5.78
CA GLY A 438 -3.95 6.44 -5.65
C GLY A 438 -5.29 7.02 -5.22
N ARG A 439 -5.31 8.06 -4.37
CA ARG A 439 -6.53 8.81 -4.00
C ARG A 439 -7.17 9.47 -5.23
N ASP A 440 -6.39 10.20 -6.01
CA ASP A 440 -6.89 10.94 -7.16
C ASP A 440 -7.35 9.97 -8.28
N VAL A 441 -6.62 8.87 -8.47
CA VAL A 441 -7.02 7.79 -9.38
C VAL A 441 -8.31 7.12 -8.90
N ALA A 442 -8.49 6.92 -7.58
CA ALA A 442 -9.72 6.37 -7.01
C ALA A 442 -10.94 7.26 -7.30
N ILE A 443 -10.79 8.59 -7.17
CA ILE A 443 -11.85 9.55 -7.49
C ILE A 443 -12.20 9.50 -8.98
N VAL A 444 -11.19 9.45 -9.86
CA VAL A 444 -11.42 9.38 -11.30
C VAL A 444 -12.06 8.05 -11.69
N ARG A 445 -11.60 6.95 -11.12
CA ARG A 445 -12.20 5.64 -11.30
C ARG A 445 -13.66 5.64 -10.86
N ALA A 446 -13.98 6.18 -9.69
CA ALA A 446 -15.35 6.33 -9.22
C ALA A 446 -16.20 7.12 -10.21
N LYS A 447 -15.65 8.19 -10.81
CA LYS A 447 -16.33 8.98 -11.83
C LYS A 447 -16.62 8.17 -13.09
N MET A 448 -15.65 7.42 -13.60
CA MET A 448 -15.80 6.61 -14.82
C MET A 448 -16.80 5.46 -14.62
N GLU A 449 -16.86 4.89 -13.42
CA GLU A 449 -17.74 3.76 -13.10
C GLU A 449 -19.04 4.17 -12.41
N ASN A 450 -19.32 5.48 -12.32
CA ASN A 450 -20.55 6.06 -11.70
C ASN A 450 -20.75 5.58 -10.25
N ALA A 451 -19.64 5.57 -9.49
CA ALA A 451 -19.57 5.13 -8.10
C ALA A 451 -19.40 6.30 -7.13
N VAL A 452 -19.61 6.06 -5.85
CA VAL A 452 -19.32 7.02 -4.79
C VAL A 452 -17.89 6.87 -4.31
N ALA A 453 -17.16 7.99 -4.19
CA ALA A 453 -15.86 8.05 -3.55
C ALA A 453 -15.99 8.64 -2.15
N LEU A 454 -15.70 7.86 -1.11
CA LEU A 454 -15.72 8.26 0.29
C LEU A 454 -14.27 8.41 0.79
N LEU A 455 -13.85 9.66 1.03
CA LEU A 455 -12.53 9.99 1.55
C LEU A 455 -12.61 10.17 3.06
N GLY A 456 -11.85 9.41 3.83
CA GLY A 456 -11.86 9.49 5.27
C GLY A 456 -10.57 10.02 5.86
N SER A 457 -10.67 10.97 6.81
CA SER A 457 -9.53 11.50 7.52
C SER A 457 -9.91 12.17 8.83
N ALA A 458 -8.98 12.17 9.79
CA ALA A 458 -9.05 13.03 10.98
C ALA A 458 -8.36 14.39 10.74
N THR A 459 -7.45 14.43 9.80
CA THR A 459 -6.64 15.60 9.39
C THR A 459 -6.58 15.65 7.86
N PRO A 460 -7.68 16.00 7.19
CA PRO A 460 -7.74 15.97 5.73
C PRO A 460 -6.60 16.74 5.06
N SER A 461 -6.25 16.35 3.85
CA SER A 461 -5.36 17.17 3.03
C SER A 461 -6.02 18.53 2.73
N LEU A 462 -5.21 19.58 2.68
CA LEU A 462 -5.74 20.92 2.41
C LEU A 462 -6.48 20.99 1.08
N GLU A 463 -6.07 20.22 0.09
CA GLU A 463 -6.74 20.10 -1.20
C GLU A 463 -8.15 19.50 -1.07
N SER A 464 -8.27 18.38 -0.35
CA SER A 464 -9.57 17.70 -0.17
C SER A 464 -10.53 18.55 0.66
N TYR A 465 -10.04 19.17 1.74
CA TYR A 465 -10.88 20.03 2.56
C TYR A 465 -11.28 21.32 1.82
N HIS A 466 -10.38 21.92 1.04
CA HIS A 466 -10.71 23.06 0.18
C HIS A 466 -11.77 22.69 -0.86
N HIS A 467 -11.70 21.50 -1.45
CA HIS A 467 -12.75 21.00 -2.34
C HIS A 467 -14.09 20.83 -1.62
N ALA A 468 -14.09 20.43 -0.35
CA ALA A 468 -15.31 20.31 0.44
C ALA A 468 -15.90 21.68 0.79
N THR A 469 -15.07 22.66 1.19
CA THR A 469 -15.52 24.03 1.51
C THR A 469 -16.02 24.80 0.29
N THR A 470 -15.53 24.47 -0.91
CA THR A 470 -15.99 25.06 -2.18
C THR A 470 -17.17 24.33 -2.82
N GLY A 471 -17.71 23.31 -2.17
CA GLY A 471 -18.88 22.56 -2.65
C GLY A 471 -18.58 21.52 -3.76
N LYS A 472 -17.30 21.30 -4.10
CA LYS A 472 -16.92 20.29 -5.06
C LYS A 472 -17.00 18.87 -4.47
N TYR A 473 -16.73 18.74 -3.17
CA TYR A 473 -16.96 17.52 -2.38
C TYR A 473 -18.04 17.79 -1.36
N GLU A 474 -18.77 16.78 -0.95
CA GLU A 474 -19.73 16.87 0.14
C GLU A 474 -19.01 16.59 1.47
N LEU A 475 -19.10 17.53 2.43
CA LEU A 475 -18.49 17.36 3.75
C LEU A 475 -19.45 16.59 4.68
N LEU A 476 -18.96 15.49 5.25
CA LEU A 476 -19.59 14.71 6.30
C LEU A 476 -18.73 14.82 7.56
N THR A 477 -19.29 15.32 8.66
CA THR A 477 -18.52 15.58 9.89
C THR A 477 -18.94 14.62 11.00
N LEU A 478 -17.95 14.02 11.67
CA LEU A 478 -18.08 13.25 12.90
C LEU A 478 -17.36 14.02 14.02
N GLY A 479 -18.09 14.90 14.73
CA GLY A 479 -17.50 15.83 15.70
C GLY A 479 -17.16 15.20 17.05
N SER A 480 -17.82 14.10 17.42
CA SER A 480 -17.68 13.46 18.73
C SER A 480 -16.90 12.15 18.64
N ARG A 481 -16.10 11.87 19.70
CA ARG A 481 -15.50 10.54 19.90
C ARG A 481 -16.56 9.54 20.36
N VAL A 482 -16.38 8.28 19.99
CA VAL A 482 -17.16 7.18 20.56
C VAL A 482 -16.90 7.13 22.06
N GLU A 483 -17.96 6.96 22.88
CA GLU A 483 -17.93 6.93 24.34
C GLU A 483 -17.45 8.22 25.02
N ASN A 484 -17.48 9.37 24.35
CA ASN A 484 -17.07 10.69 24.88
C ASN A 484 -15.72 10.68 25.60
N ARG A 485 -14.75 9.85 25.16
CA ARG A 485 -13.43 9.74 25.80
C ARG A 485 -12.68 11.06 25.73
N ALA A 486 -12.08 11.46 26.87
CA ALA A 486 -11.29 12.67 26.98
C ALA A 486 -10.09 12.67 26.01
N LEU A 487 -9.71 13.85 25.55
CA LEU A 487 -8.48 14.05 24.78
C LEU A 487 -7.27 13.85 25.71
N ALA A 488 -6.17 13.32 25.15
CA ALA A 488 -4.89 13.29 25.88
C ALA A 488 -4.44 14.72 26.23
N ASN A 489 -3.80 14.87 27.39
CA ASN A 489 -3.16 16.13 27.74
C ASN A 489 -1.90 16.31 26.89
N VAL A 490 -1.91 17.30 26.00
CA VAL A 490 -0.78 17.60 25.11
C VAL A 490 -0.03 18.82 25.62
N GLU A 491 1.26 18.65 25.88
CA GLU A 491 2.11 19.70 26.43
C GLU A 491 3.32 19.95 25.50
N VAL A 492 3.68 21.21 25.32
CA VAL A 492 4.92 21.59 24.65
C VAL A 492 6.06 21.72 25.65
N VAL A 493 7.21 21.22 25.27
CA VAL A 493 8.48 21.45 25.96
C VAL A 493 9.34 22.37 25.09
N ASP A 494 9.54 23.59 25.59
CA ASP A 494 10.41 24.57 24.91
C ASP A 494 11.88 24.23 25.14
N LEU A 495 12.51 23.69 24.10
CA LEU A 495 13.94 23.32 24.17
C LEU A 495 14.88 24.53 24.22
N ARG A 496 14.39 25.76 23.92
CA ARG A 496 15.19 26.99 24.04
C ARG A 496 15.41 27.34 25.50
N GLU A 497 14.36 27.25 26.33
CA GLU A 497 14.43 27.49 27.77
C GLU A 497 15.35 26.48 28.44
N GLU A 498 15.20 25.17 28.13
CA GLU A 498 16.06 24.14 28.68
C GLU A 498 17.54 24.35 28.26
N PHE A 499 17.79 24.74 27.03
CA PHE A 499 19.13 25.07 26.54
C PHE A 499 19.72 26.30 27.21
N GLN A 500 18.92 27.34 27.45
CA GLN A 500 19.37 28.54 28.17
C GLN A 500 19.77 28.26 29.64
N GLN A 501 19.09 27.34 30.29
CA GLN A 501 19.36 26.93 31.68
C GLN A 501 20.57 26.03 31.78
N THR A 502 20.71 25.06 30.88
CA THR A 502 21.72 23.99 31.01
C THR A 502 22.95 24.20 30.15
N HIS A 503 22.86 25.00 29.07
CA HIS A 503 23.84 25.13 27.98
C HIS A 503 24.20 23.78 27.35
N GLN A 504 23.44 22.71 27.65
CA GLN A 504 23.63 21.38 27.09
C GLN A 504 22.55 21.07 26.07
N ALA A 505 22.98 20.52 24.96
CA ALA A 505 22.07 20.06 23.93
C ALA A 505 21.67 18.61 24.22
N SER A 506 20.51 18.41 24.83
CA SER A 506 19.92 17.08 25.02
C SER A 506 18.79 16.86 24.02
N SER A 507 18.73 15.66 23.43
CA SER A 507 17.57 15.23 22.64
C SER A 507 16.39 14.80 23.53
N ILE A 508 16.66 14.46 24.80
CA ILE A 508 15.66 14.07 25.79
C ILE A 508 15.62 15.18 26.84
N SER A 509 14.51 15.90 26.91
CA SER A 509 14.32 16.97 27.92
C SER A 509 14.16 16.40 29.33
N ALA A 510 14.45 17.22 30.34
CA ALA A 510 14.22 16.86 31.72
C ALA A 510 12.76 16.44 31.99
N LYS A 511 11.81 17.13 31.36
CA LYS A 511 10.37 16.83 31.48
C LYS A 511 9.99 15.49 30.87
N LEU A 512 10.56 15.13 29.70
CA LEU A 512 10.32 13.83 29.08
C LEU A 512 10.96 12.71 29.88
N ARG A 513 12.17 12.93 30.41
CA ARG A 513 12.87 12.00 31.31
C ARG A 513 12.03 11.70 32.55
N ALA A 514 11.52 12.72 33.21
CA ALA A 514 10.65 12.56 34.40
C ALA A 514 9.37 11.80 34.04
N GLY A 515 8.74 12.10 32.89
CA GLY A 515 7.55 11.38 32.42
C GLY A 515 7.80 9.90 32.17
N ILE A 516 8.96 9.55 31.58
CA ILE A 516 9.35 8.14 31.37
C ILE A 516 9.56 7.43 32.69
N GLN A 517 10.25 8.07 33.67
CA GLN A 517 10.44 7.52 35.03
C GLN A 517 9.09 7.24 35.71
N GLU A 518 8.14 8.15 35.56
CA GLU A 518 6.79 7.98 36.12
C GLU A 518 6.05 6.80 35.49
N CYS A 519 6.15 6.62 34.14
CA CYS A 519 5.58 5.47 33.44
C CYS A 519 6.18 4.16 33.93
N LEU A 520 7.50 4.08 34.07
CA LEU A 520 8.19 2.88 34.52
C LEU A 520 7.80 2.53 35.98
N ALA A 521 7.70 3.53 36.83
CA ALA A 521 7.27 3.36 38.23
C ALA A 521 5.83 2.84 38.36
N ARG A 522 4.94 3.25 37.45
CA ARG A 522 3.54 2.81 37.40
C ARG A 522 3.32 1.48 36.62
N GLY A 523 4.37 0.92 36.03
CA GLY A 523 4.27 -0.28 35.17
C GLY A 523 3.45 -0.05 33.89
N THR A 524 3.35 1.20 33.43
CA THR A 524 2.73 1.58 32.17
C THR A 524 3.77 1.71 31.05
N GLN A 525 3.35 2.03 29.84
CA GLN A 525 4.22 2.04 28.67
C GLN A 525 4.43 3.44 28.12
N ALA A 526 5.62 3.69 27.60
CA ALA A 526 5.96 4.93 26.90
C ALA A 526 6.26 4.69 25.42
N LEU A 527 5.76 5.59 24.57
CA LEU A 527 6.05 5.64 23.13
C LEU A 527 6.94 6.85 22.85
N VAL A 528 8.11 6.64 22.26
CA VAL A 528 9.03 7.72 21.88
C VAL A 528 9.11 7.83 20.38
N LEU A 529 8.56 8.92 19.86
CA LEU A 529 8.51 9.20 18.44
C LEU A 529 9.67 10.10 18.02
N ILE A 530 10.37 9.64 16.97
CA ILE A 530 11.46 10.38 16.36
C ILE A 530 11.07 10.64 14.91
N ASN A 531 11.31 11.85 14.47
CA ASN A 531 11.13 12.13 13.07
C ASN A 531 12.15 11.38 12.23
N ARG A 532 11.70 10.82 11.10
CA ARG A 532 12.51 9.99 10.20
C ARG A 532 13.79 10.69 9.79
N ARG A 533 14.87 9.95 9.59
CA ARG A 533 16.13 10.38 8.96
C ARG A 533 15.84 11.26 7.74
N GLY A 534 15.95 12.59 7.91
CA GLY A 534 15.99 13.54 6.82
C GLY A 534 17.45 13.79 6.44
N TYR A 535 17.82 13.59 5.19
CA TYR A 535 19.13 14.00 4.65
C TYR A 535 19.27 15.52 4.50
N SER A 536 18.26 16.30 4.86
CA SER A 536 18.33 17.76 4.77
C SER A 536 18.85 18.34 6.07
N TRP A 537 20.08 18.79 6.01
CA TRP A 537 20.70 19.58 7.05
C TRP A 537 20.08 20.98 6.99
N SER A 538 19.19 21.30 7.88
CA SER A 538 18.73 22.67 8.08
C SER A 538 19.55 23.35 9.18
N VAL A 539 19.65 24.66 9.10
CA VAL A 539 20.35 25.47 10.09
C VAL A 539 19.32 26.11 11.00
N LEU A 540 19.44 25.83 12.29
CA LEU A 540 18.53 26.27 13.35
C LEU A 540 19.30 26.97 14.44
N CYS A 541 18.77 28.06 14.99
CA CYS A 541 19.30 28.70 16.18
C CYS A 541 18.71 28.11 17.45
N ARG A 542 19.54 27.56 18.34
CA ARG A 542 19.09 27.01 19.64
C ARG A 542 18.55 28.06 20.61
N SER A 543 18.99 29.30 20.48
CA SER A 543 18.55 30.37 21.40
C SER A 543 17.18 30.94 21.06
N CYS A 544 16.82 31.05 19.79
CA CYS A 544 15.56 31.67 19.38
C CYS A 544 14.69 30.79 18.45
N GLY A 545 15.15 29.58 18.12
CA GLY A 545 14.44 28.67 17.23
C GLY A 545 14.47 29.04 15.73
N ALA A 546 15.00 30.18 15.30
CA ALA A 546 14.95 30.62 13.93
C ALA A 546 15.70 29.69 12.97
N SER A 547 15.08 29.30 11.84
CA SER A 547 15.74 28.67 10.71
C SER A 547 16.09 29.67 9.62
N VAL A 548 17.09 29.34 8.79
CA VAL A 548 17.44 30.17 7.62
C VAL A 548 16.52 29.81 6.47
N GLN A 549 15.70 30.77 6.05
CA GLN A 549 14.74 30.59 4.95
C GLN A 549 15.22 31.25 3.66
N CYS A 550 14.80 30.71 2.52
CA CYS A 550 15.05 31.32 1.23
C CYS A 550 14.20 32.58 1.05
N ALA A 551 14.86 33.69 0.70
CA ALA A 551 14.18 34.98 0.47
C ALA A 551 13.14 34.92 -0.67
N ASN A 552 13.34 34.07 -1.68
CA ASN A 552 12.48 33.97 -2.84
C ASN A 552 11.31 33.00 -2.69
N CYS A 553 11.46 31.97 -1.81
CA CYS A 553 10.54 30.82 -1.75
C CYS A 553 9.91 30.63 -0.38
N SER A 554 10.38 31.31 0.66
CA SER A 554 9.90 31.22 2.06
C SER A 554 9.89 29.76 2.60
N ILE A 555 10.86 28.95 2.17
CA ILE A 555 11.11 27.59 2.65
C ILE A 555 12.49 27.53 3.29
N SER A 556 12.72 26.58 4.19
CA SER A 556 14.02 26.34 4.79
C SER A 556 15.08 26.03 3.74
N MET A 557 16.27 26.62 3.87
CA MET A 557 17.41 26.34 2.99
C MET A 557 18.17 25.09 3.46
N THR A 558 18.71 24.32 2.53
CA THR A 558 19.50 23.13 2.80
C THR A 558 20.97 23.44 2.92
N TYR A 559 21.59 22.98 4.01
CA TYR A 559 23.05 23.12 4.23
C TYR A 559 23.83 22.01 3.51
N HIS A 560 24.78 22.39 2.69
CA HIS A 560 25.72 21.53 2.00
C HIS A 560 27.09 21.52 2.67
N LYS A 561 27.34 20.51 3.51
CA LYS A 561 28.59 20.38 4.31
C LYS A 561 29.86 20.49 3.45
N ASN A 562 29.91 19.83 2.30
CA ASN A 562 31.09 19.81 1.42
C ASN A 562 31.44 21.16 0.79
N ARG A 563 30.47 22.06 0.72
CA ARG A 563 30.60 23.39 0.10
C ARG A 563 30.45 24.52 1.11
N ASN A 564 30.18 24.18 2.37
CA ASN A 564 29.92 25.12 3.48
C ASN A 564 28.98 26.27 3.11
N ARG A 565 27.86 25.96 2.44
CA ARG A 565 26.88 26.94 1.99
C ARG A 565 25.44 26.42 2.08
N LEU A 566 24.50 27.35 2.09
CA LEU A 566 23.08 27.11 2.05
C LEU A 566 22.57 27.21 0.61
N GLU A 567 21.75 26.25 0.17
CA GLU A 567 21.14 26.24 -1.16
C GLU A 567 19.62 26.07 -1.07
N CYS A 568 18.88 26.82 -1.87
CA CYS A 568 17.46 26.61 -2.08
C CYS A 568 17.24 25.69 -3.29
N HIS A 569 16.74 24.50 -3.06
CA HIS A 569 16.49 23.53 -4.16
C HIS A 569 15.28 23.89 -5.06
N TYR A 570 14.51 24.93 -4.74
CA TYR A 570 13.41 25.38 -5.59
C TYR A 570 13.88 26.37 -6.66
N CYS A 571 14.63 27.38 -6.26
CA CYS A 571 15.06 28.47 -7.16
C CYS A 571 16.56 28.51 -7.42
N GLY A 572 17.37 27.69 -6.77
CA GLY A 572 18.82 27.68 -6.90
C GLY A 572 19.52 28.84 -6.14
N PHE A 573 18.80 29.60 -5.31
CA PHE A 573 19.41 30.66 -4.49
C PHE A 573 20.44 30.10 -3.54
N VAL A 574 21.61 30.74 -3.47
CA VAL A 574 22.75 30.35 -2.64
C VAL A 574 23.05 31.42 -1.61
N ALA A 575 23.23 31.03 -0.36
CA ALA A 575 23.68 31.93 0.71
C ALA A 575 24.86 31.30 1.47
N GLN A 576 25.69 32.15 2.10
CA GLN A 576 26.72 31.68 3.02
C GLN A 576 26.11 31.18 4.32
N THR A 577 26.76 30.21 4.93
CA THR A 577 26.34 29.72 6.25
C THR A 577 26.60 30.82 7.30
N PRO A 578 25.57 31.29 8.02
CA PRO A 578 25.72 32.34 9.01
C PRO A 578 26.55 31.83 10.19
N LYS A 579 27.51 32.64 10.65
CA LYS A 579 28.27 32.39 11.87
C LYS A 579 27.44 32.63 13.12
N ASN A 580 26.60 33.68 13.08
CA ASN A 580 25.64 34.01 14.11
C ASN A 580 24.23 33.95 13.54
N CYS A 581 23.25 33.77 14.42
CA CYS A 581 21.84 33.77 14.02
C CYS A 581 21.41 35.12 13.39
N PRO A 582 20.87 35.15 12.19
CA PRO A 582 20.46 36.41 11.55
C PRO A 582 19.27 37.10 12.27
N LYS A 583 18.58 36.42 13.20
CA LYS A 583 17.45 36.97 13.94
C LYS A 583 17.81 37.50 15.33
N CYS A 584 18.68 36.81 16.08
CA CYS A 584 19.00 37.15 17.49
C CYS A 584 20.49 37.26 17.77
N ASP A 585 21.35 37.25 16.74
CA ASP A 585 22.81 37.31 16.78
C ASP A 585 23.51 36.30 17.68
N SER A 586 22.84 35.28 18.13
CA SER A 586 23.39 34.19 18.95
C SER A 586 24.39 33.34 18.15
N LYS A 587 25.49 32.93 18.79
CA LYS A 587 26.51 32.02 18.23
C LYS A 587 26.05 30.55 18.18
N TYR A 588 24.92 30.21 18.78
CA TYR A 588 24.43 28.84 18.90
C TYR A 588 23.61 28.43 17.67
N VAL A 589 24.24 28.49 16.50
CA VAL A 589 23.71 28.02 15.23
C VAL A 589 24.01 26.53 15.09
N TYR A 590 22.99 25.72 14.91
CA TYR A 590 23.10 24.27 14.93
C TYR A 590 22.62 23.62 13.63
N PHE A 591 23.30 22.54 13.23
CA PHE A 591 22.95 21.72 12.08
C PHE A 591 22.14 20.53 12.56
N PHE A 592 20.89 20.46 12.14
CA PHE A 592 19.91 19.50 12.65
C PHE A 592 20.01 18.13 11.97
N GLY A 593 19.98 17.02 12.75
CA GLY A 593 19.96 15.66 12.20
C GLY A 593 20.44 14.55 13.16
N GLU A 594 19.77 14.31 14.28
CA GLU A 594 20.00 13.10 15.09
C GLU A 594 19.18 11.91 14.60
N GLY A 595 19.79 10.72 14.51
CA GLY A 595 19.14 9.48 14.08
C GLY A 595 18.47 8.72 15.24
N SER A 596 17.50 7.86 14.92
CA SER A 596 16.77 7.00 15.88
C SER A 596 17.69 6.10 16.71
N GLU A 597 18.85 5.71 16.17
CA GLU A 597 19.86 4.90 16.87
C GLU A 597 20.42 5.61 18.10
N ARG A 598 20.81 6.86 17.95
CA ARG A 598 21.38 7.64 19.08
C ARG A 598 20.37 7.89 20.18
N VAL A 599 19.10 8.07 19.86
CA VAL A 599 18.04 8.25 20.87
C VAL A 599 17.78 6.95 21.61
N GLU A 600 17.77 5.81 20.91
CA GLU A 600 17.67 4.49 21.52
C GLU A 600 18.84 4.23 22.47
N GLU A 601 20.09 4.48 22.03
CA GLU A 601 21.30 4.32 22.84
C GLU A 601 21.22 5.17 24.11
N ARG A 602 20.85 6.45 23.96
CA ARG A 602 20.70 7.37 25.09
C ARG A 602 19.61 6.94 26.09
N LEU A 603 18.48 6.45 25.59
CA LEU A 603 17.41 5.92 26.46
C LEU A 603 17.89 4.66 27.21
N ARG A 604 18.70 3.82 26.61
CA ARG A 604 19.29 2.64 27.28
C ARG A 604 20.30 3.03 28.35
N GLU A 605 21.08 4.09 28.13
CA GLU A 605 22.03 4.63 29.11
C GLU A 605 21.27 5.25 30.30
N GLU A 606 20.22 6.02 30.05
CA GLU A 606 19.43 6.71 31.10
C GLU A 606 18.49 5.76 31.88
N PHE A 607 18.00 4.69 31.22
CA PHE A 607 17.04 3.72 31.79
C PHE A 607 17.52 2.28 31.61
N PRO A 608 18.60 1.86 32.26
CA PRO A 608 19.23 0.55 32.04
C PRO A 608 18.35 -0.63 32.44
N THR A 609 17.35 -0.44 33.27
CA THR A 609 16.41 -1.47 33.71
C THR A 609 15.18 -1.59 32.80
N ALA A 610 14.95 -0.62 31.92
CA ALA A 610 13.79 -0.62 31.03
C ALA A 610 14.00 -1.54 29.82
N ARG A 611 12.94 -2.23 29.44
CA ARG A 611 12.90 -3.09 28.23
C ARG A 611 12.56 -2.24 27.02
N ILE A 612 13.58 -1.84 26.25
CA ILE A 612 13.47 -0.89 25.14
C ILE A 612 13.62 -1.63 23.82
N ALA A 613 12.71 -1.35 22.88
CA ALA A 613 12.84 -1.79 21.50
C ALA A 613 12.70 -0.61 20.52
N ARG A 614 13.33 -0.76 19.35
CA ARG A 614 13.21 0.19 18.24
C ARG A 614 12.43 -0.43 17.08
N LEU A 615 11.51 0.34 16.51
CA LEU A 615 10.70 -0.02 15.36
C LEU A 615 10.89 1.00 14.22
N ASP A 616 11.78 0.70 13.30
CA ASP A 616 11.99 1.48 12.08
C ASP A 616 12.20 0.55 10.86
N ARG A 617 12.34 1.13 9.65
CA ARG A 617 12.53 0.32 8.43
C ARG A 617 13.81 -0.53 8.44
N ASP A 618 14.82 -0.15 9.21
CA ASP A 618 16.11 -0.85 9.25
C ASP A 618 16.05 -2.03 10.21
N THR A 619 15.31 -1.91 11.31
CA THR A 619 15.13 -2.96 12.32
C THR A 619 14.03 -3.96 11.94
N THR A 620 13.12 -3.60 11.02
CA THR A 620 11.99 -4.44 10.61
C THR A 620 12.09 -4.84 9.13
N ARG A 621 13.17 -5.52 8.78
CA ARG A 621 13.37 -6.00 7.39
C ARG A 621 12.39 -7.11 7.01
N THR A 622 11.84 -7.84 7.98
CA THR A 622 10.87 -8.91 7.75
C THR A 622 9.53 -8.62 8.44
N LYS A 623 8.43 -9.06 7.83
CA LYS A 623 7.07 -8.98 8.40
C LYS A 623 7.02 -9.62 9.79
N ARG A 624 7.76 -10.70 10.00
CA ARG A 624 7.81 -11.44 11.25
C ARG A 624 8.42 -10.62 12.39
N GLN A 625 9.58 -9.98 12.18
CA GLN A 625 10.23 -9.12 13.17
C GLN A 625 9.32 -7.94 13.59
N TYR A 626 8.63 -7.34 12.63
CA TYR A 626 7.66 -6.28 12.88
C TYR A 626 6.54 -6.75 13.81
N GLN A 627 5.92 -7.91 13.49
CA GLN A 627 4.83 -8.49 14.28
C GLN A 627 5.28 -8.94 15.67
N GLU A 628 6.47 -9.54 15.79
CA GLU A 628 7.05 -9.97 17.07
C GLU A 628 7.30 -8.77 18.00
N THR A 629 7.88 -7.67 17.49
CA THR A 629 8.14 -6.47 18.30
C THR A 629 6.84 -5.81 18.75
N LEU A 630 5.87 -5.65 17.85
CA LEU A 630 4.56 -5.09 18.19
C LEU A 630 3.79 -5.98 19.17
N GLY A 631 3.80 -7.30 18.96
CA GLY A 631 3.18 -8.24 19.87
C GLY A 631 3.79 -8.21 21.26
N ALA A 632 5.12 -8.12 21.37
CA ALA A 632 5.84 -7.97 22.63
C ALA A 632 5.47 -6.66 23.35
N PHE A 633 5.35 -5.55 22.63
CA PHE A 633 4.94 -4.28 23.20
C PHE A 633 3.47 -4.30 23.64
N THR A 634 2.56 -4.76 22.79
CA THR A 634 1.13 -4.87 23.14
C THR A 634 0.90 -5.82 24.33
N GLY A 635 1.66 -6.91 24.41
CA GLY A 635 1.61 -7.89 25.49
C GLY A 635 2.27 -7.43 26.80
N GLY A 636 2.88 -6.23 26.85
CA GLY A 636 3.54 -5.69 28.04
C GLY A 636 4.94 -6.25 28.31
N ALA A 637 5.55 -6.97 27.36
CA ALA A 637 6.92 -7.46 27.46
C ALA A 637 7.97 -6.36 27.21
N LEU A 638 7.56 -5.18 26.71
CA LEU A 638 8.39 -4.02 26.49
C LEU A 638 7.80 -2.81 27.22
N ASP A 639 8.66 -1.95 27.75
CA ASP A 639 8.27 -0.75 28.52
C ASP A 639 8.32 0.51 27.66
N ILE A 640 9.32 0.61 26.79
CA ILE A 640 9.52 1.76 25.91
C ILE A 640 9.63 1.28 24.46
N LEU A 641 8.83 1.84 23.58
CA LEU A 641 8.94 1.63 22.14
C LEU A 641 9.39 2.91 21.45
N VAL A 642 10.55 2.85 20.81
CA VAL A 642 11.13 3.96 20.03
C VAL A 642 10.86 3.74 18.57
N GLY A 643 10.40 4.76 17.85
CA GLY A 643 10.24 4.60 16.41
C GLY A 643 9.83 5.86 15.66
N THR A 644 9.57 5.66 14.37
CA THR A 644 9.22 6.74 13.45
C THR A 644 7.69 6.88 13.30
N GLN A 645 7.25 7.66 12.32
CA GLN A 645 5.83 7.89 11.99
C GLN A 645 4.99 6.60 11.85
N MET A 646 5.62 5.44 11.58
CA MET A 646 4.93 4.15 11.54
C MET A 646 4.21 3.80 12.86
N LEU A 647 4.74 4.28 14.01
CA LEU A 647 4.11 4.05 15.32
C LEU A 647 2.92 4.98 15.59
N ALA A 648 2.88 6.13 14.91
CA ALA A 648 1.76 7.06 15.03
C ALA A 648 0.47 6.54 14.36
N LYS A 649 0.55 5.43 13.60
CA LYS A 649 -0.54 4.94 12.74
C LYS A 649 -1.03 3.54 13.15
N GLY A 650 -2.32 3.32 13.03
CA GLY A 650 -2.96 2.00 12.94
C GLY A 650 -2.94 1.07 14.16
N HIS A 651 -2.24 1.40 15.24
CA HIS A 651 -2.14 0.52 16.41
C HIS A 651 -2.90 1.08 17.60
N ASP A 652 -3.56 0.21 18.33
CA ASP A 652 -4.24 0.52 19.59
C ASP A 652 -3.42 -0.05 20.76
N PHE A 653 -2.77 0.85 21.53
CA PHE A 653 -1.94 0.48 22.68
C PHE A 653 -2.64 0.92 23.96
N GLN A 654 -3.34 0.02 24.60
CA GLN A 654 -4.16 0.31 25.79
C GLN A 654 -3.33 0.72 27.02
N ARG A 655 -2.06 0.30 27.12
CA ARG A 655 -1.16 0.56 28.26
C ARG A 655 -0.26 1.77 28.06
N VAL A 656 -0.32 2.46 26.91
CA VAL A 656 0.49 3.65 26.63
C VAL A 656 -0.13 4.86 27.32
N THR A 657 0.56 5.37 28.34
CA THR A 657 0.17 6.57 29.10
C THR A 657 1.03 7.80 28.75
N LEU A 658 2.22 7.60 28.16
CA LEU A 658 3.10 8.68 27.72
C LEU A 658 3.49 8.53 26.26
N VAL A 659 3.36 9.61 25.51
CA VAL A 659 3.97 9.72 24.17
C VAL A 659 4.92 10.92 24.16
N GLY A 660 6.20 10.68 23.87
CA GLY A 660 7.23 11.71 23.69
C GLY A 660 7.54 11.93 22.22
N VAL A 661 7.46 13.15 21.74
CA VAL A 661 7.93 13.55 20.39
C VAL A 661 9.29 14.23 20.58
N ILE A 662 10.36 13.59 20.13
CA ILE A 662 11.73 14.04 20.36
C ILE A 662 12.02 15.38 19.67
N SER A 663 11.52 15.57 18.45
CA SER A 663 11.69 16.84 17.73
C SER A 663 10.59 17.02 16.68
N ALA A 664 9.73 17.99 16.93
CA ALA A 664 8.79 18.46 15.90
C ALA A 664 9.47 19.30 14.82
N ASP A 665 10.60 19.92 15.15
CA ASP A 665 11.35 20.84 14.30
C ASP A 665 11.90 20.20 13.04
N GLY A 666 12.22 18.92 13.09
CA GLY A 666 12.72 18.18 11.93
C GLY A 666 11.77 18.15 10.75
N LEU A 667 10.44 18.13 11.00
CA LEU A 667 9.42 18.24 9.96
C LEU A 667 9.25 19.68 9.49
N LEU A 668 9.15 20.63 10.43
CA LEU A 668 8.98 22.05 10.12
C LEU A 668 10.15 22.61 9.30
N SER A 669 11.36 22.10 9.55
CA SER A 669 12.58 22.53 8.88
C SER A 669 12.81 21.85 7.52
N MET A 670 11.90 20.98 7.06
CA MET A 670 12.01 20.41 5.72
C MET A 670 11.86 21.51 4.66
N PRO A 671 12.69 21.48 3.59
CA PRO A 671 12.57 22.43 2.49
C PRO A 671 11.38 22.06 1.57
N ASP A 672 10.19 21.94 2.17
CA ASP A 672 8.95 21.58 1.49
C ASP A 672 7.82 22.50 1.96
N PHE A 673 6.99 22.98 1.04
CA PHE A 673 5.88 23.86 1.36
C PHE A 673 4.79 23.16 2.19
N ARG A 674 4.78 21.80 2.23
CA ARG A 674 3.86 21.01 3.05
C ARG A 674 4.42 20.71 4.44
N ALA A 675 5.57 21.24 4.82
CA ALA A 675 6.22 20.95 6.10
C ALA A 675 5.29 21.19 7.30
N SER A 676 4.58 22.34 7.30
CA SER A 676 3.61 22.68 8.35
C SER A 676 2.41 21.73 8.39
N GLU A 677 1.86 21.35 7.22
CA GLU A 677 0.75 20.41 7.12
C GLU A 677 1.13 19.02 7.65
N HIS A 678 2.29 18.50 7.24
CA HIS A 678 2.77 17.21 7.72
C HIS A 678 3.07 17.21 9.23
N THR A 679 3.56 18.34 9.76
CA THR A 679 3.80 18.50 11.19
C THR A 679 2.49 18.48 11.96
N PHE A 680 1.51 19.28 11.55
CA PHE A 680 0.18 19.30 12.16
C PHE A 680 -0.47 17.91 12.15
N GLN A 681 -0.47 17.23 11.00
CA GLN A 681 -1.05 15.91 10.82
C GLN A 681 -0.38 14.88 11.75
N LEU A 682 0.96 14.85 11.80
CA LEU A 682 1.67 13.93 12.67
C LEU A 682 1.37 14.19 14.15
N LEU A 683 1.46 15.43 14.60
CA LEU A 683 1.23 15.76 16.00
C LEU A 683 -0.20 15.46 16.45
N THR A 684 -1.19 15.72 15.61
CA THR A 684 -2.60 15.39 15.86
C THR A 684 -2.82 13.88 15.91
N GLN A 685 -2.21 13.11 15.00
CA GLN A 685 -2.27 11.65 15.03
C GLN A 685 -1.65 11.07 16.29
N VAL A 686 -0.50 11.61 16.70
CA VAL A 686 0.22 11.22 17.92
C VAL A 686 -0.60 11.54 19.17
N ALA A 687 -1.20 12.72 19.24
CA ALA A 687 -2.10 13.12 20.32
C ALA A 687 -3.28 12.15 20.48
N GLY A 688 -3.76 11.61 19.37
CA GLY A 688 -4.80 10.59 19.34
C GLY A 688 -4.37 9.19 19.80
N ARG A 689 -3.10 8.93 20.11
CA ARG A 689 -2.60 7.60 20.54
C ARG A 689 -2.49 7.43 22.05
N ALA A 690 -2.28 8.52 22.79
CA ALA A 690 -2.24 8.47 24.26
C ALA A 690 -3.65 8.41 24.84
N GLY A 691 -3.84 7.63 25.91
CA GLY A 691 -5.12 7.60 26.64
C GLY A 691 -6.27 6.89 25.94
N ARG A 692 -5.98 5.83 25.18
CA ARG A 692 -7.02 4.98 24.57
C ARG A 692 -7.59 3.94 25.54
N GLY A 693 -6.89 3.64 26.63
CA GLY A 693 -7.39 2.83 27.73
C GLY A 693 -8.16 3.65 28.75
N GLU A 694 -8.37 3.09 29.94
CA GLU A 694 -8.99 3.77 31.09
C GLU A 694 -8.06 4.83 31.74
N LEU A 695 -6.75 4.78 31.41
CA LEU A 695 -5.74 5.67 31.97
C LEU A 695 -5.60 6.94 31.12
N HIS A 696 -5.51 8.10 31.78
CA HIS A 696 -5.28 9.36 31.09
C HIS A 696 -3.91 9.37 30.39
N GLY A 697 -3.92 9.73 29.12
CA GLY A 697 -2.72 9.83 28.32
C GLY A 697 -2.10 11.22 28.35
N ARG A 698 -0.77 11.28 28.36
CA ARG A 698 0.04 12.52 28.27
C ARG A 698 0.91 12.49 27.02
N VAL A 699 0.98 13.61 26.32
CA VAL A 699 1.84 13.77 25.14
C VAL A 699 2.77 14.94 25.37
N LEU A 700 4.08 14.72 25.25
CA LEU A 700 5.11 15.73 25.38
C LEU A 700 5.74 16.01 24.01
N ILE A 701 5.59 17.22 23.50
CA ILE A 701 6.13 17.64 22.19
C ILE A 701 7.34 18.54 22.45
N GLN A 702 8.54 18.05 22.17
CA GLN A 702 9.77 18.83 22.29
C GLN A 702 10.03 19.61 21.01
N THR A 703 10.28 20.93 21.13
CA THR A 703 10.49 21.81 19.97
C THR A 703 11.27 23.08 20.35
N TYR A 704 12.02 23.61 19.35
CA TYR A 704 12.59 24.97 19.39
C TYR A 704 11.64 26.02 18.79
N TYR A 705 10.43 25.58 18.28
CA TYR A 705 9.42 26.45 17.67
C TYR A 705 8.07 26.38 18.39
N PRO A 706 7.99 26.57 19.70
CA PRO A 706 6.75 26.39 20.44
C PRO A 706 5.61 27.31 19.94
N GLU A 707 5.91 28.50 19.41
CA GLU A 707 4.90 29.44 18.92
C GLU A 707 4.41 29.16 17.49
N HIS A 708 4.99 28.15 16.80
CA HIS A 708 4.59 27.88 15.42
C HIS A 708 3.13 27.43 15.34
N TYR A 709 2.34 28.06 14.46
CA TYR A 709 0.89 27.79 14.37
C TYR A 709 0.55 26.30 14.17
N ALA A 710 1.33 25.56 13.37
CA ALA A 710 1.10 24.13 13.17
C ALA A 710 1.25 23.31 14.45
N ILE A 711 2.11 23.75 15.41
CA ILE A 711 2.25 23.13 16.73
C ILE A 711 1.10 23.59 17.63
N GLN A 712 0.84 24.89 17.71
CA GLN A 712 -0.20 25.45 18.57
C GLN A 712 -1.60 24.94 18.23
N ASP A 713 -1.92 24.83 16.94
CA ASP A 713 -3.21 24.31 16.50
C ASP A 713 -3.30 22.78 16.71
N ALA A 714 -2.15 22.05 16.60
CA ALA A 714 -2.12 20.60 16.89
C ALA A 714 -2.31 20.30 18.39
N LEU A 715 -1.83 21.17 19.30
CA LEU A 715 -2.10 21.05 20.75
C LEU A 715 -3.59 21.09 21.06
N LYS A 716 -4.31 21.96 20.38
CA LYS A 716 -5.76 22.13 20.51
C LYS A 716 -6.54 21.12 19.67
N GLN A 717 -5.85 20.37 18.81
CA GLN A 717 -6.45 19.53 17.76
C GLN A 717 -7.43 20.32 16.87
N ASP A 718 -7.14 21.61 16.67
CA ASP A 718 -7.96 22.53 15.89
C ASP A 718 -7.50 22.56 14.42
N TYR A 719 -8.11 21.66 13.64
CA TYR A 719 -7.85 21.58 12.21
C TYR A 719 -8.36 22.82 11.46
N LEU A 720 -9.45 23.45 11.91
CA LEU A 720 -10.05 24.56 11.19
C LEU A 720 -9.15 25.79 11.24
N SER A 721 -8.65 26.16 12.43
CA SER A 721 -7.70 27.26 12.59
C SER A 721 -6.40 27.01 11.81
N PHE A 722 -5.90 25.77 11.82
CA PHE A 722 -4.75 25.38 11.03
C PHE A 722 -5.02 25.55 9.53
N PHE A 723 -6.16 25.05 9.03
CA PHE A 723 -6.56 25.13 7.64
C PHE A 723 -6.61 26.59 7.15
N GLU A 724 -7.21 27.47 7.90
CA GLU A 724 -7.32 28.88 7.54
C GLU A 724 -5.94 29.55 7.40
N ARG A 725 -5.06 29.36 8.38
CA ARG A 725 -3.71 29.95 8.39
C ARG A 725 -2.85 29.41 7.26
N GLU A 726 -2.80 28.10 7.11
CA GLU A 726 -1.99 27.43 6.08
C GLU A 726 -2.52 27.74 4.67
N THR A 727 -3.85 27.75 4.50
CA THR A 727 -4.48 28.10 3.21
C THR A 727 -4.16 29.54 2.79
N ASN A 728 -4.14 30.47 3.72
CA ASN A 728 -3.76 31.85 3.45
C ASN A 728 -2.29 31.97 3.00
N PHE A 729 -1.38 31.28 3.68
CA PHE A 729 0.03 31.18 3.26
C PHE A 729 0.15 30.61 1.84
N ARG A 730 -0.53 29.48 1.53
CA ARG A 730 -0.47 28.85 0.21
C ARG A 730 -1.05 29.71 -0.91
N ARG A 731 -2.09 30.47 -0.62
CA ARG A 731 -2.67 31.42 -1.59
C ARG A 731 -1.65 32.50 -1.93
N THR A 732 -1.02 33.10 -0.93
CA THR A 732 -0.02 34.14 -1.11
C THR A 732 1.20 33.64 -1.89
N MET A 733 1.68 32.44 -1.59
CA MET A 733 2.87 31.85 -2.20
C MET A 733 2.61 31.11 -3.51
N GLY A 734 1.35 31.00 -3.95
CA GLY A 734 0.96 30.28 -5.16
C GLY A 734 1.27 28.78 -5.06
N TYR A 735 0.75 28.10 -4.02
CA TYR A 735 0.83 26.66 -3.83
C TYR A 735 -0.55 26.00 -3.92
N PRO A 736 -0.64 24.67 -4.11
CA PRO A 736 -1.89 23.94 -4.03
C PRO A 736 -2.61 24.20 -2.69
N PRO A 737 -3.95 24.33 -2.69
CA PRO A 737 -4.92 24.01 -3.76
C PRO A 737 -5.11 25.11 -4.84
N PHE A 738 -4.46 26.26 -4.76
CA PHE A 738 -4.69 27.42 -5.66
C PHE A 738 -3.95 27.32 -6.98
N THR A 739 -2.90 26.54 -7.04
CA THR A 739 -2.11 26.29 -8.25
C THR A 739 -1.82 24.81 -8.42
N SER A 740 -1.67 24.36 -9.65
CA SER A 740 -1.12 23.04 -9.97
C SER A 740 0.40 23.12 -10.03
N LEU A 741 1.06 22.08 -9.58
CA LEU A 741 2.53 21.95 -9.59
C LEU A 741 2.98 20.83 -10.49
N ALA A 742 4.17 20.99 -11.08
CA ALA A 742 4.89 19.92 -11.72
C ALA A 742 6.39 20.05 -11.44
N ILE A 743 7.06 18.92 -11.25
CA ILE A 743 8.52 18.84 -11.21
C ILE A 743 9.01 18.19 -12.51
N VAL A 744 10.04 18.75 -13.10
CA VAL A 744 10.78 18.12 -14.19
C VAL A 744 12.20 17.87 -13.72
N ILE A 745 12.63 16.60 -13.71
CA ILE A 745 13.98 16.20 -13.31
C ILE A 745 14.73 15.73 -14.56
N VAL A 746 15.87 16.35 -14.80
CA VAL A 746 16.84 15.96 -15.82
C VAL A 746 17.97 15.19 -15.14
N ARG A 747 18.29 14.01 -15.64
CA ARG A 747 19.30 13.14 -15.03
C ARG A 747 20.23 12.47 -16.05
N ASN A 748 21.50 12.32 -15.67
CA ASN A 748 22.49 11.55 -16.42
C ASN A 748 23.65 11.13 -15.52
N THR A 749 24.33 10.03 -15.85
CA THR A 749 25.58 9.60 -15.20
C THR A 749 26.77 10.52 -15.51
N ASN A 750 26.73 11.22 -16.66
CA ASN A 750 27.70 12.23 -17.05
C ASN A 750 27.14 13.64 -16.69
N LEU A 751 27.91 14.37 -15.88
CA LEU A 751 27.52 15.71 -15.39
C LEU A 751 27.33 16.72 -16.54
N GLU A 752 28.24 16.74 -17.51
CA GLU A 752 28.20 17.69 -18.64
C GLU A 752 26.95 17.47 -19.50
N LYS A 753 26.57 16.20 -19.74
CA LYS A 753 25.32 15.88 -20.45
C LYS A 753 24.11 16.33 -19.65
N ALA A 754 24.07 16.10 -18.34
CA ALA A 754 22.98 16.54 -17.48
C ALA A 754 22.83 18.08 -17.49
N ILE A 755 23.93 18.82 -17.43
CA ILE A 755 23.95 20.29 -17.54
C ILE A 755 23.47 20.75 -18.91
N ARG A 756 23.98 20.17 -20.00
CA ARG A 756 23.59 20.51 -21.37
C ARG A 756 22.10 20.31 -21.60
N TRP A 757 21.55 19.16 -21.24
CA TRP A 757 20.13 18.87 -21.39
C TRP A 757 19.24 19.78 -20.52
N SER A 758 19.71 20.11 -19.30
CA SER A 758 19.00 21.05 -18.43
C SER A 758 18.98 22.46 -19.05
N ARG A 759 20.06 22.88 -19.73
CA ARG A 759 20.12 24.17 -20.43
C ARG A 759 19.16 24.16 -21.64
N GLN A 760 19.16 23.13 -22.47
CA GLN A 760 18.24 22.99 -23.60
C GLN A 760 16.77 23.07 -23.16
N LEU A 761 16.41 22.39 -22.04
CA LEU A 761 15.07 22.51 -21.49
C LEU A 761 14.78 23.90 -20.89
N SER A 762 15.78 24.54 -20.29
CA SER A 762 15.62 25.92 -19.80
C SER A 762 15.34 26.89 -20.94
N GLU A 763 16.02 26.75 -22.08
CA GLU A 763 15.80 27.53 -23.29
C GLU A 763 14.38 27.30 -23.86
N TYR A 764 13.91 26.07 -23.85
CA TYR A 764 12.53 25.74 -24.24
C TYR A 764 11.50 26.38 -23.30
N PHE A 765 11.76 26.39 -21.98
CA PHE A 765 10.83 26.92 -20.98
C PHE A 765 10.84 28.44 -20.89
N SER A 766 11.93 29.11 -21.20
CA SER A 766 12.13 30.54 -21.02
C SER A 766 11.03 31.41 -21.67
N PRO A 767 10.59 31.19 -22.91
CA PRO A 767 9.57 31.99 -23.55
C PRO A 767 8.17 31.85 -22.92
N HIS A 768 7.96 30.80 -22.13
CA HIS A 768 6.67 30.51 -21.49
C HIS A 768 6.59 31.02 -20.05
N ASN A 769 7.74 31.36 -19.45
CA ASN A 769 7.80 31.90 -18.08
C ASN A 769 7.07 33.25 -17.98
N GLY A 770 6.19 33.39 -17.00
CA GLY A 770 5.36 34.57 -16.82
C GLY A 770 4.07 34.59 -17.66
N LYS A 771 3.89 33.68 -18.64
CA LYS A 771 2.69 33.55 -19.48
C LYS A 771 1.71 32.51 -18.92
N GLY A 772 1.26 32.71 -17.68
CA GLY A 772 0.36 31.78 -16.99
C GLY A 772 1.07 30.56 -16.35
N VAL A 773 2.39 30.50 -16.47
CA VAL A 773 3.25 29.51 -15.79
C VAL A 773 4.43 30.22 -15.16
N ARG A 774 4.69 29.98 -13.88
CA ARG A 774 5.92 30.39 -13.21
C ARG A 774 6.88 29.20 -13.20
N ILE A 775 8.08 29.40 -13.71
CA ILE A 775 9.10 28.35 -13.85
C ILE A 775 10.30 28.73 -12.98
N LEU A 776 10.68 27.86 -12.08
CA LEU A 776 11.83 27.99 -11.20
C LEU A 776 12.87 26.90 -11.56
N GLY A 777 14.13 27.27 -11.56
CA GLY A 777 15.23 26.38 -11.95
C GLY A 777 15.80 26.74 -13.34
N PRO A 778 16.75 25.94 -13.87
CA PRO A 778 17.23 24.68 -13.32
C PRO A 778 18.02 24.85 -12.03
N ALA A 779 17.74 24.04 -11.04
CA ALA A 779 18.49 23.94 -9.80
C ALA A 779 18.97 22.50 -9.58
N ALA A 780 20.06 22.30 -8.81
CA ALA A 780 20.44 20.97 -8.39
C ALA A 780 19.31 20.37 -7.55
N ALA A 781 18.91 19.13 -7.85
CA ALA A 781 17.88 18.47 -7.05
C ALA A 781 18.36 18.28 -5.59
N PRO A 782 17.45 18.13 -4.58
CA PRO A 782 17.83 17.91 -3.18
C PRO A 782 18.80 16.73 -3.00
N LEU A 783 18.59 15.66 -3.76
CA LEU A 783 19.56 14.59 -3.95
C LEU A 783 20.25 14.81 -5.32
N ALA A 784 21.25 15.69 -5.33
CA ALA A 784 21.95 16.10 -6.56
C ALA A 784 22.61 14.92 -7.29
N ARG A 785 22.94 13.83 -6.56
CA ARG A 785 23.47 12.58 -7.11
C ARG A 785 22.76 11.38 -6.46
N LEU A 786 22.08 10.58 -7.27
CA LEU A 786 21.37 9.38 -6.83
C LEU A 786 21.67 8.24 -7.80
N LYS A 787 22.05 7.06 -7.31
CA LYS A 787 22.37 5.88 -8.14
C LYS A 787 23.39 6.19 -9.24
N LYS A 788 24.41 6.99 -8.91
CA LYS A 788 25.45 7.50 -9.82
C LYS A 788 24.98 8.54 -10.86
N GLU A 789 23.70 8.94 -10.89
CA GLU A 789 23.17 9.95 -11.79
C GLU A 789 23.20 11.34 -11.16
N TYR A 790 23.65 12.36 -11.91
CA TYR A 790 23.52 13.78 -11.58
C TYR A 790 22.12 14.24 -11.94
N ARG A 791 21.49 15.04 -11.06
CA ARG A 791 20.06 15.42 -11.17
C ARG A 791 19.90 16.94 -11.05
N PHE A 792 19.21 17.50 -12.03
CA PHE A 792 18.75 18.90 -12.04
C PHE A 792 17.25 18.92 -12.11
N GLN A 793 16.63 19.92 -11.49
CA GLN A 793 15.18 20.02 -11.46
C GLN A 793 14.65 21.41 -11.82
N PHE A 794 13.45 21.40 -12.37
CA PHE A 794 12.60 22.58 -12.55
C PHE A 794 11.33 22.38 -11.73
N LEU A 795 10.84 23.47 -11.13
CA LEU A 795 9.51 23.52 -10.50
C LEU A 795 8.63 24.47 -11.32
N LEU A 796 7.54 23.94 -11.83
CA LEU A 796 6.57 24.66 -12.63
C LEU A 796 5.27 24.83 -11.82
N LYS A 797 4.74 26.07 -11.80
CA LYS A 797 3.49 26.44 -11.12
C LYS A 797 2.54 27.10 -12.11
N SER A 798 1.27 26.68 -12.12
CA SER A 798 0.24 27.35 -12.94
C SER A 798 -1.14 27.27 -12.27
N PRO A 799 -1.95 28.34 -12.31
CA PRO A 799 -3.34 28.28 -11.85
C PRO A 799 -4.18 27.28 -12.65
N LYS A 800 -3.81 27.04 -13.91
CA LYS A 800 -4.53 26.15 -14.82
C LYS A 800 -3.69 24.91 -15.14
N ARG A 801 -4.12 23.75 -14.70
CA ARG A 801 -3.44 22.48 -14.95
C ARG A 801 -3.26 22.20 -16.45
N SER A 802 -4.26 22.46 -17.27
CA SER A 802 -4.20 22.23 -18.72
C SER A 802 -3.02 22.95 -19.40
N VAL A 803 -2.63 24.10 -18.87
CA VAL A 803 -1.46 24.86 -19.35
C VAL A 803 -0.17 24.09 -19.04
N LEU A 804 -0.03 23.57 -17.82
CA LEU A 804 1.13 22.72 -17.44
C LEU A 804 1.21 21.47 -18.30
N THR A 805 0.10 20.77 -18.47
CA THR A 805 0.07 19.52 -19.25
C THR A 805 0.49 19.75 -20.69
N LYS A 806 -0.02 20.82 -21.33
CA LYS A 806 0.34 21.19 -22.72
C LYS A 806 1.82 21.55 -22.83
N LEU A 807 2.31 22.41 -21.91
CA LEU A 807 3.71 22.81 -21.90
C LEU A 807 4.66 21.61 -21.71
N LEU A 808 4.34 20.72 -20.79
CA LEU A 808 5.16 19.55 -20.50
C LEU A 808 5.10 18.49 -21.61
N ALA A 809 3.95 18.29 -22.24
CA ALA A 809 3.85 17.44 -23.43
C ALA A 809 4.72 17.98 -24.58
N GLY A 810 4.72 19.29 -24.78
CA GLY A 810 5.60 19.94 -25.75
C GLY A 810 7.08 19.84 -25.39
N ALA A 811 7.44 19.95 -24.10
CA ALA A 811 8.81 19.76 -23.62
C ALA A 811 9.33 18.34 -23.89
N LEU A 812 8.48 17.32 -23.69
CA LEU A 812 8.83 15.95 -23.97
C LEU A 812 9.04 15.70 -25.46
N HIS A 813 8.20 16.27 -26.30
CA HIS A 813 8.39 16.23 -27.76
C HIS A 813 9.66 17.00 -28.19
N HIS A 814 9.98 18.12 -27.53
CA HIS A 814 11.24 18.82 -27.75
C HIS A 814 12.45 17.94 -27.39
N CYS A 815 12.36 17.15 -26.30
CA CYS A 815 13.39 16.19 -25.93
C CYS A 815 13.61 15.13 -27.01
N GLU A 816 12.53 14.57 -27.55
CA GLU A 816 12.60 13.58 -28.66
C GLU A 816 13.33 14.16 -29.89
N LYS A 817 13.00 15.39 -30.29
CA LYS A 817 13.63 16.08 -31.42
C LYS A 817 15.12 16.37 -31.23
N ASN A 818 15.55 16.57 -29.99
CA ASN A 818 16.94 16.89 -29.63
C ASN A 818 17.71 15.66 -29.09
N GLU A 819 17.23 14.44 -29.37
CA GLU A 819 17.87 13.19 -29.01
C GLU A 819 18.14 13.04 -27.49
N ILE A 820 17.33 13.71 -26.64
CA ILE A 820 17.37 13.52 -25.18
C ILE A 820 16.55 12.27 -24.86
N PRO A 821 17.14 11.23 -24.26
CA PRO A 821 16.42 9.97 -24.00
C PRO A 821 15.21 10.19 -23.07
N ASP A 822 14.09 9.55 -23.33
CA ASP A 822 12.89 9.59 -22.48
C ASP A 822 13.19 9.22 -21.01
N THR A 823 14.16 8.34 -20.79
CA THR A 823 14.61 7.92 -19.46
C THR A 823 15.41 8.99 -18.71
N ALA A 824 15.90 10.00 -19.42
CA ALA A 824 16.68 11.10 -18.84
C ALA A 824 15.81 12.19 -18.24
N VAL A 825 14.55 12.29 -18.65
CA VAL A 825 13.61 13.34 -18.22
C VAL A 825 12.42 12.71 -17.50
N ILE A 826 12.26 13.06 -16.23
CA ILE A 826 11.17 12.60 -15.39
C ILE A 826 10.22 13.76 -15.16
N VAL A 827 8.94 13.56 -15.46
CA VAL A 827 7.87 14.50 -15.13
C VAL A 827 7.08 13.96 -13.94
N ASP A 828 6.92 14.77 -12.90
CA ASP A 828 6.06 14.48 -11.76
C ASP A 828 4.98 15.54 -11.64
N MET A 829 3.76 15.14 -11.95
CA MET A 829 2.57 16.00 -11.84
C MET A 829 2.01 15.89 -10.42
N ASP A 830 1.60 17.02 -9.83
CA ASP A 830 1.09 17.14 -8.47
C ASP A 830 1.99 16.41 -7.45
N PRO A 831 3.25 16.81 -7.33
CA PRO A 831 4.18 16.18 -6.39
C PRO A 831 3.69 16.40 -4.94
N LEU A 832 3.73 15.36 -4.11
CA LEU A 832 3.46 15.48 -2.67
C LEU A 832 4.71 15.86 -1.88
N SER A 833 5.89 15.66 -2.45
CA SER A 833 7.16 16.15 -1.91
C SER A 833 8.00 16.74 -3.04
N LEU A 834 8.66 17.84 -2.73
CA LEU A 834 9.60 18.50 -3.66
C LEU A 834 11.06 18.11 -3.38
N MET A 835 11.29 17.07 -2.55
CA MET A 835 12.60 16.54 -2.19
C MET A 835 13.03 15.33 -3.02
#